data_c392cdc50afdc7b5c977096560cafbc4
#
_entry.id   c392cdc50afdc7b5c977096560cafbc4
#
_cell.length_a   1.000
_cell.length_b   1.000
_cell.length_c   1.000
_cell.angle_alpha   90.00
_cell.angle_beta   90.00
_cell.angle_gamma   90.00
#
_symmetry.space_group_name_H-M   'P 1'
#
loop_
_entity.id
_entity.type
_entity.pdbx_description
1 polymer ?
#
loop_
_entity_poly.entity_id
_entity_poly.type
_entity_poly.pdbx_seq_one_letter_code
_entity_poly.pdbx_strand_id
1 'polypeptide(L)'
;MKRILKNSTIAITLACIPAIVSASGKDRIGLVERPVPVASVQNIKGFVGDRIALNRNTYLKNFPIEKYVDFVVDRQHRDWNWTQAEQHGKWIESAYLSAVQSGDKELLDKVQHQLYRIIGSQEAEGYLGATARDYRSDSRPVRGMDAYELYFVFHALETVYEETGDKQALQSVEKLAGYFLKHFGPDKNEFWPSSLRHPENMRKHLAGTSDFAGHSVHYSWEGTLLCDPMARLYELTGKKKYLDWSQWVVSNIDRWSGWDAFSRLDSVADGTLGIDKLQPYVHSHTFHMNFLGFLRLYRITGDKSLLRKVSGAWNDIYSRQMYITGGVSVAEHYEHGFVKPLSGNIVETCATMSWMQLTQQLLQLTGDTKYADAMERLMFNHVFAAQDAESGSCRYHTAPNGSKPNGFFHGPDCCTASGHRIISLLPTFFYAQKGKDFFINQYVTSEYVGSDFAFNLSGNYPESEDVKIEITKAARKIVNLRLPSWCKTPVVKVNGEILNGASSGTYLKIDRKWKAGDCITLHLPMEEKWVMRENHSNYPSYTLPGGEIMYKEEPTDMVPYAFLRGPIVYCVDMVWNKHISNDDANLARDMRIDVNKLPQRQTFNDTESVMGPFYQTDANYMGRNVKLTLTPFCNIGQWWRSGEQKSWRNSNAFTYAIWMYK
;
A
#
# COMPACT_ATOMS: atom_id res chain seq x y z
N MET A 1 44.87 -12.23 -15.43
CA MET A 1 44.62 -11.44 -16.66
C MET A 1 43.66 -10.29 -16.34
N LYS A 2 44.21 -9.10 -16.21
CA LYS A 2 43.42 -7.88 -15.90
C LYS A 2 42.67 -7.46 -17.16
N ARG A 3 41.34 -7.49 -17.16
CA ARG A 3 40.51 -6.90 -18.18
C ARG A 3 39.85 -5.64 -17.60
N ILE A 4 40.19 -4.54 -18.20
CA ILE A 4 39.88 -3.16 -17.94
C ILE A 4 38.34 -2.96 -17.98
N LEU A 5 37.73 -2.63 -16.85
CA LEU A 5 36.42 -2.03 -16.79
C LEU A 5 36.55 -0.59 -17.32
N LYS A 6 36.07 -0.36 -18.52
CA LYS A 6 35.85 1.02 -19.02
C LYS A 6 34.67 1.62 -18.24
N ASN A 7 34.96 2.56 -17.39
CA ASN A 7 33.98 3.45 -16.77
C ASN A 7 33.24 4.24 -17.86
N SER A 8 32.04 3.81 -18.18
CA SER A 8 31.09 4.65 -18.90
C SER A 8 30.30 5.44 -17.88
N THR A 9 30.85 6.56 -17.45
CA THR A 9 30.11 7.56 -16.68
C THR A 9 29.08 8.18 -17.62
N ILE A 10 27.85 7.68 -17.58
CA ILE A 10 26.72 8.33 -18.22
C ILE A 10 26.36 9.52 -17.33
N ALA A 11 26.83 10.68 -17.73
CA ALA A 11 26.38 11.93 -17.15
C ALA A 11 24.89 12.12 -17.53
N ILE A 12 23.99 11.77 -16.63
CA ILE A 12 22.58 12.12 -16.75
C ILE A 12 22.49 13.61 -16.43
N THR A 13 22.53 14.43 -17.46
CA THR A 13 22.11 15.83 -17.35
C THR A 13 20.62 15.82 -16.98
N LEU A 14 20.27 16.46 -15.87
CA LEU A 14 18.92 16.67 -15.32
C LEU A 14 17.98 17.50 -16.25
N ALA A 15 18.09 17.36 -17.55
CA ALA A 15 17.33 18.11 -18.55
C ALA A 15 16.47 17.23 -19.47
N CYS A 16 16.45 15.91 -19.27
CA CYS A 16 15.50 15.04 -19.99
C CYS A 16 14.47 14.53 -18.99
N ILE A 17 13.30 15.22 -18.94
CA ILE A 17 12.07 14.54 -18.52
C ILE A 17 11.95 13.37 -19.51
N PRO A 18 12.06 12.11 -19.07
CA PRO A 18 11.93 11.00 -20.00
C PRO A 18 10.59 11.15 -20.69
N ALA A 19 10.60 11.12 -22.01
CA ALA A 19 9.35 10.89 -22.73
C ALA A 19 8.81 9.59 -22.17
N ILE A 20 7.71 9.66 -21.42
CA ILE A 20 6.95 8.48 -21.01
C ILE A 20 6.94 7.59 -22.24
N VAL A 21 7.57 6.41 -22.18
CA VAL A 21 7.38 5.40 -23.23
C VAL A 21 5.91 5.12 -23.20
N SER A 22 5.17 5.86 -24.04
CA SER A 22 3.72 5.74 -24.14
C SER A 22 3.47 4.27 -24.38
N ALA A 23 2.82 3.61 -23.42
CA ALA A 23 2.31 2.28 -23.64
C ALA A 23 1.65 2.33 -25.01
N SER A 24 2.29 1.70 -25.98
CA SER A 24 1.92 1.80 -27.39
C SER A 24 0.46 1.41 -27.48
N GLY A 25 -0.38 2.13 -28.21
CA GLY A 25 -1.84 2.04 -28.35
C GLY A 25 -2.48 0.64 -28.46
N LYS A 26 -2.17 -0.24 -27.54
CA LYS A 26 -2.55 -1.65 -27.43
C LYS A 26 -3.70 -1.87 -26.45
N ASP A 27 -3.96 -0.88 -25.58
CA ASP A 27 -5.09 -0.95 -24.68
C ASP A 27 -6.40 -0.74 -25.44
N ARG A 28 -7.35 -1.66 -25.29
CA ARG A 28 -8.72 -1.46 -25.77
C ARG A 28 -9.46 -0.43 -24.91
N ILE A 29 -9.16 -0.41 -23.63
CA ILE A 29 -9.80 0.49 -22.65
C ILE A 29 -8.78 1.55 -22.26
N GLY A 30 -9.07 2.79 -22.61
CA GLY A 30 -8.25 3.93 -22.18
C GLY A 30 -8.46 4.25 -20.69
N LEU A 31 -7.38 4.54 -20.00
CA LEU A 31 -7.46 5.05 -18.63
C LEU A 31 -8.16 6.42 -18.61
N VAL A 32 -8.92 6.72 -17.56
CA VAL A 32 -9.49 8.04 -17.29
C VAL A 32 -8.38 9.02 -16.89
N GLU A 33 -7.44 8.52 -16.11
CA GLU A 33 -6.28 9.28 -15.63
C GLU A 33 -5.04 8.38 -15.52
N ARG A 34 -3.85 8.97 -15.67
CA ARG A 34 -2.56 8.27 -15.45
C ARG A 34 -1.75 9.04 -14.42
N PRO A 35 -1.12 8.38 -13.45
CA PRO A 35 -0.20 9.05 -12.54
C PRO A 35 0.84 9.85 -13.31
N VAL A 36 1.22 10.99 -12.74
CA VAL A 36 2.36 11.73 -13.27
C VAL A 36 3.68 11.03 -12.87
N PRO A 37 4.78 11.21 -13.64
CA PRO A 37 6.09 10.70 -13.22
C PRO A 37 6.46 11.18 -11.82
N VAL A 38 7.03 10.30 -10.99
CA VAL A 38 7.42 10.66 -9.61
C VAL A 38 8.39 11.84 -9.55
N ALA A 39 9.28 11.97 -10.53
CA ALA A 39 10.20 13.08 -10.67
C ALA A 39 9.51 14.44 -10.82
N SER A 40 8.26 14.45 -11.29
CA SER A 40 7.47 15.69 -11.44
C SER A 40 6.86 16.18 -10.13
N VAL A 41 6.84 15.35 -9.07
CA VAL A 41 6.31 15.69 -7.75
C VAL A 41 7.48 16.02 -6.83
N GLN A 42 7.73 17.31 -6.66
CA GLN A 42 8.95 17.79 -5.97
C GLN A 42 8.58 18.50 -4.66
N ASN A 43 9.59 18.72 -3.82
CA ASN A 43 9.48 19.51 -2.59
C ASN A 43 8.26 19.14 -1.72
N ILE A 44 8.03 17.83 -1.55
CA ILE A 44 6.97 17.33 -0.66
C ILE A 44 7.32 17.74 0.77
N LYS A 45 6.41 18.46 1.44
CA LYS A 45 6.62 19.05 2.76
C LYS A 45 5.51 18.67 3.74
N GLY A 46 5.68 19.09 4.99
CA GLY A 46 4.78 18.77 6.09
C GLY A 46 4.85 17.30 6.48
N PHE A 47 3.89 16.84 7.27
CA PHE A 47 3.88 15.49 7.83
C PHE A 47 4.16 14.38 6.79
N VAL A 48 3.51 14.42 5.62
CA VAL A 48 3.71 13.43 4.57
C VAL A 48 5.15 13.48 4.00
N GLY A 49 5.66 14.69 3.77
CA GLY A 49 7.02 14.90 3.28
C GLY A 49 8.06 14.36 4.25
N ASP A 50 7.90 14.63 5.54
CA ASP A 50 8.78 14.16 6.61
C ASP A 50 8.80 12.63 6.68
N ARG A 51 7.65 11.98 6.54
CA ARG A 51 7.51 10.52 6.56
C ARG A 51 8.12 9.84 5.33
N ILE A 52 7.98 10.45 4.15
CA ILE A 52 8.66 10.00 2.92
C ILE A 52 10.18 10.19 3.04
N ALA A 53 10.62 11.34 3.56
CA ALA A 53 12.04 11.61 3.79
C ALA A 53 12.64 10.65 4.84
N LEU A 54 11.90 10.34 5.90
CA LEU A 54 12.30 9.36 6.91
C LEU A 54 12.50 7.97 6.28
N ASN A 55 11.55 7.50 5.46
CA ASN A 55 11.69 6.24 4.73
C ASN A 55 12.99 6.18 3.92
N ARG A 56 13.28 7.25 3.16
CA ARG A 56 14.49 7.36 2.35
C ARG A 56 15.76 7.39 3.18
N ASN A 57 15.82 8.31 4.15
CA ASN A 57 17.08 8.66 4.82
C ASN A 57 17.49 7.67 5.91
N THR A 58 16.53 7.01 6.55
CA THR A 58 16.82 6.07 7.63
C THR A 58 16.78 4.62 7.19
N TYR A 59 15.74 4.22 6.47
CA TYR A 59 15.59 2.82 6.08
C TYR A 59 16.25 2.50 4.74
N LEU A 60 15.82 3.11 3.63
CA LEU A 60 16.29 2.71 2.30
C LEU A 60 17.80 2.88 2.14
N LYS A 61 18.38 3.96 2.67
CA LYS A 61 19.84 4.16 2.62
C LYS A 61 20.61 3.17 3.47
N ASN A 62 20.09 2.82 4.64
CA ASN A 62 20.79 1.99 5.62
C ASN A 62 20.44 0.49 5.52
N PHE A 63 19.49 0.13 4.66
CA PHE A 63 19.13 -1.28 4.49
C PHE A 63 20.31 -2.08 3.92
N PRO A 64 20.66 -3.22 4.53
CA PRO A 64 21.79 -4.04 4.10
C PRO A 64 21.47 -4.85 2.83
N ILE A 65 21.12 -4.14 1.76
CA ILE A 65 20.64 -4.72 0.49
C ILE A 65 21.67 -5.67 -0.14
N GLU A 66 22.95 -5.39 0.09
CA GLU A 66 24.06 -6.21 -0.41
C GLU A 66 23.88 -7.68 -0.05
N LYS A 67 23.52 -7.95 1.20
CA LYS A 67 23.25 -9.31 1.70
C LYS A 67 22.14 -10.02 0.91
N TYR A 68 21.08 -9.30 0.55
CA TYR A 68 19.93 -9.88 -0.17
C TYR A 68 20.23 -10.06 -1.66
N VAL A 69 21.05 -9.18 -2.22
CA VAL A 69 21.56 -9.33 -3.59
C VAL A 69 22.53 -10.49 -3.69
N ASP A 70 23.35 -10.71 -2.67
CA ASP A 70 24.28 -11.87 -2.63
C ASP A 70 23.53 -13.20 -2.71
N PHE A 71 22.35 -13.34 -2.10
CA PHE A 71 21.51 -14.53 -2.27
C PHE A 71 21.13 -14.80 -3.73
N VAL A 72 20.88 -13.76 -4.52
CA VAL A 72 20.57 -13.89 -5.95
C VAL A 72 21.82 -14.19 -6.76
N VAL A 73 22.95 -13.59 -6.41
CA VAL A 73 24.24 -13.81 -7.10
C VAL A 73 24.76 -15.23 -6.87
N ASP A 74 24.69 -15.71 -5.64
CA ASP A 74 25.25 -17.00 -5.24
C ASP A 74 24.31 -18.18 -5.50
N ARG A 75 23.00 -17.96 -5.53
CA ARG A 75 21.94 -18.97 -5.77
C ARG A 75 22.10 -20.26 -4.97
N GLN A 76 22.45 -20.13 -3.70
CA GLN A 76 22.64 -21.27 -2.80
C GLN A 76 21.42 -21.56 -1.94
N HIS A 77 20.32 -20.82 -2.13
CA HIS A 77 19.15 -20.93 -1.27
C HIS A 77 18.45 -22.27 -1.46
N ARG A 78 18.41 -23.07 -0.38
CA ARG A 78 17.81 -24.41 -0.36
C ARG A 78 16.67 -24.53 0.62
N ASP A 79 16.54 -23.55 1.50
CA ASP A 79 15.48 -23.50 2.50
C ASP A 79 14.31 -22.65 2.02
N TRP A 80 13.14 -22.99 2.51
CA TRP A 80 11.99 -22.16 2.38
C TRP A 80 12.09 -20.98 3.37
N ASN A 81 12.81 -19.96 3.00
CA ASN A 81 12.87 -18.71 3.73
C ASN A 81 12.40 -17.57 2.82
N TRP A 82 11.11 -17.51 2.64
CA TRP A 82 10.40 -16.55 1.81
C TRP A 82 10.66 -15.09 2.18
N THR A 83 11.09 -14.82 3.41
CA THR A 83 11.37 -13.44 3.84
C THR A 83 12.66 -12.86 3.26
N GLN A 84 13.47 -13.64 2.58
CA GLN A 84 14.79 -13.20 2.11
C GLN A 84 14.83 -12.82 0.63
N ALA A 85 14.15 -13.56 -0.24
CA ALA A 85 14.32 -13.39 -1.67
C ALA A 85 13.39 -12.30 -2.28
N GLU A 86 12.34 -11.89 -1.62
CA GLU A 86 11.50 -10.76 -2.06
C GLU A 86 12.11 -9.37 -1.75
N GLN A 87 13.08 -9.32 -0.80
CA GLN A 87 13.61 -8.06 -0.29
C GLN A 87 14.29 -7.23 -1.38
N HIS A 88 15.08 -7.86 -2.24
CA HIS A 88 15.82 -7.16 -3.28
C HIS A 88 14.90 -6.52 -4.34
N GLY A 89 13.85 -7.21 -4.80
CA GLY A 89 12.90 -6.65 -5.76
C GLY A 89 12.13 -5.47 -5.18
N LYS A 90 11.56 -5.63 -3.98
CA LYS A 90 10.85 -4.57 -3.27
C LYS A 90 11.75 -3.36 -2.98
N TRP A 91 12.98 -3.60 -2.53
CA TRP A 91 13.91 -2.52 -2.22
C TRP A 91 14.36 -1.75 -3.46
N ILE A 92 14.70 -2.44 -4.57
CA ILE A 92 15.14 -1.78 -5.81
C ILE A 92 14.06 -0.82 -6.31
N GLU A 93 12.80 -1.28 -6.42
CA GLU A 93 11.70 -0.41 -6.86
C GLU A 93 11.51 0.77 -5.90
N SER A 94 11.46 0.52 -4.60
CA SER A 94 11.27 1.54 -3.57
C SER A 94 12.37 2.59 -3.57
N ALA A 95 13.62 2.15 -3.57
CA ALA A 95 14.77 3.02 -3.48
C ALA A 95 14.97 3.79 -4.80
N TYR A 96 14.69 3.17 -5.94
CA TYR A 96 14.72 3.84 -7.24
C TYR A 96 13.72 4.99 -7.31
N LEU A 97 12.43 4.71 -7.03
CA LEU A 97 11.38 5.73 -7.04
C LEU A 97 11.67 6.85 -6.05
N SER A 98 12.13 6.52 -4.85
CA SER A 98 12.48 7.50 -3.82
C SER A 98 13.69 8.36 -4.22
N ALA A 99 14.72 7.77 -4.83
CA ALA A 99 15.89 8.50 -5.31
C ALA A 99 15.54 9.46 -6.45
N VAL A 100 14.77 9.00 -7.42
CA VAL A 100 14.33 9.82 -8.57
C VAL A 100 13.41 10.94 -8.11
N GLN A 101 12.46 10.68 -7.22
CA GLN A 101 11.53 11.68 -6.69
C GLN A 101 12.27 12.79 -5.94
N SER A 102 13.29 12.45 -5.15
CA SER A 102 14.00 13.40 -4.30
C SER A 102 15.24 14.02 -4.94
N GLY A 103 15.72 13.47 -6.05
CA GLY A 103 17.00 13.84 -6.64
C GLY A 103 18.23 13.32 -5.85
N ASP A 104 18.05 12.28 -5.02
CA ASP A 104 19.10 11.70 -4.17
C ASP A 104 20.06 10.84 -5.00
N LYS A 105 21.19 11.42 -5.38
CA LYS A 105 22.18 10.75 -6.24
C LYS A 105 22.86 9.58 -5.55
N GLU A 106 23.16 9.67 -4.26
CA GLU A 106 23.83 8.61 -3.51
C GLU A 106 22.97 7.35 -3.49
N LEU A 107 21.65 7.51 -3.18
CA LEU A 107 20.72 6.40 -3.21
C LEU A 107 20.54 5.85 -4.63
N LEU A 108 20.47 6.71 -5.64
CA LEU A 108 20.37 6.30 -7.04
C LEU A 108 21.57 5.47 -7.49
N ASP A 109 22.78 5.89 -7.15
CA ASP A 109 24.02 5.16 -7.46
C ASP A 109 24.03 3.80 -6.75
N LYS A 110 23.60 3.74 -5.47
CA LYS A 110 23.47 2.48 -4.72
C LYS A 110 22.48 1.53 -5.41
N VAL A 111 21.31 2.03 -5.81
CA VAL A 111 20.27 1.23 -6.50
C VAL A 111 20.80 0.69 -7.83
N GLN A 112 21.39 1.53 -8.65
CA GLN A 112 21.93 1.12 -9.95
C GLN A 112 23.02 0.07 -9.79
N HIS A 113 23.92 0.23 -8.82
CA HIS A 113 24.95 -0.75 -8.53
C HIS A 113 24.34 -2.13 -8.20
N GLN A 114 23.35 -2.19 -7.32
CA GLN A 114 22.74 -3.45 -6.92
C GLN A 114 21.90 -4.08 -8.06
N LEU A 115 21.16 -3.24 -8.80
CA LEU A 115 20.39 -3.68 -9.97
C LEU A 115 21.29 -4.38 -11.00
N TYR A 116 22.44 -3.76 -11.33
CA TYR A 116 23.35 -4.35 -12.33
C TYR A 116 24.12 -5.56 -11.79
N ARG A 117 24.32 -5.71 -10.49
CA ARG A 117 24.79 -6.96 -9.90
C ARG A 117 23.79 -8.10 -10.13
N ILE A 118 22.49 -7.83 -9.89
CA ILE A 118 21.42 -8.82 -10.15
C ILE A 118 21.37 -9.17 -11.64
N ILE A 119 21.28 -8.19 -12.53
CA ILE A 119 21.24 -8.41 -13.98
C ILE A 119 22.45 -9.20 -14.46
N GLY A 120 23.64 -8.86 -13.98
CA GLY A 120 24.90 -9.55 -14.34
C GLY A 120 24.99 -10.99 -13.87
N SER A 121 24.18 -11.37 -12.86
CA SER A 121 24.11 -12.73 -12.33
C SER A 121 23.05 -13.60 -13.03
N GLN A 122 22.28 -13.06 -13.99
CA GLN A 122 21.20 -13.77 -14.65
C GLN A 122 21.70 -15.01 -15.40
N GLU A 123 21.07 -16.15 -15.17
CA GLU A 123 21.40 -17.40 -15.85
C GLU A 123 21.10 -17.36 -17.35
N ALA A 124 21.79 -18.20 -18.10
CA ALA A 124 21.62 -18.27 -19.55
C ALA A 124 20.19 -18.60 -19.98
N GLU A 125 19.45 -19.39 -19.20
CA GLU A 125 18.04 -19.69 -19.45
C GLU A 125 17.06 -18.62 -18.95
N GLY A 126 17.56 -17.57 -18.29
CA GLY A 126 16.78 -16.39 -17.90
C GLY A 126 16.43 -16.31 -16.43
N TYR A 127 16.64 -17.33 -15.62
CA TYR A 127 16.33 -17.30 -14.19
C TYR A 127 17.13 -16.23 -13.45
N LEU A 128 16.46 -15.54 -12.50
CA LEU A 128 17.00 -14.38 -11.79
C LEU A 128 16.66 -14.38 -10.29
N GLY A 129 16.25 -15.51 -9.74
CA GLY A 129 15.95 -15.67 -8.33
C GLY A 129 17.13 -16.16 -7.50
N ALA A 130 16.91 -16.31 -6.21
CA ALA A 130 17.90 -16.75 -5.23
C ALA A 130 17.98 -18.28 -5.06
N THR A 131 16.97 -19.01 -5.56
CA THR A 131 16.82 -20.45 -5.29
C THR A 131 17.81 -21.29 -6.09
N ALA A 132 18.47 -22.23 -5.41
CA ALA A 132 19.36 -23.20 -6.04
C ALA A 132 18.62 -24.07 -7.08
N ARG A 133 19.32 -24.44 -8.17
CA ARG A 133 18.72 -25.13 -9.33
C ARG A 133 17.93 -26.38 -8.96
N ASP A 134 18.43 -27.19 -8.05
CA ASP A 134 17.80 -28.42 -7.56
C ASP A 134 16.60 -28.20 -6.62
N TYR A 135 16.32 -26.94 -6.26
CA TYR A 135 15.21 -26.53 -5.38
C TYR A 135 14.15 -25.69 -6.08
N ARG A 136 14.29 -25.42 -7.38
CA ARG A 136 13.33 -24.60 -8.12
C ARG A 136 12.03 -25.32 -8.41
N SER A 137 10.99 -24.52 -8.64
CA SER A 137 9.62 -24.97 -8.93
C SER A 137 9.52 -25.82 -10.19
N ASP A 138 10.40 -25.59 -11.18
CA ASP A 138 10.45 -26.37 -12.41
C ASP A 138 11.04 -27.77 -12.21
N SER A 139 11.81 -27.98 -11.15
CA SER A 139 12.46 -29.24 -10.79
C SER A 139 11.71 -29.96 -9.66
N ARG A 140 11.12 -29.22 -8.74
CA ARG A 140 10.41 -29.74 -7.56
C ARG A 140 9.05 -29.11 -7.38
N PRO A 141 7.99 -29.87 -7.57
CA PRO A 141 6.63 -29.36 -7.49
C PRO A 141 6.17 -28.80 -6.13
N VAL A 142 6.94 -28.88 -5.09
CA VAL A 142 6.48 -28.69 -3.70
C VAL A 142 7.00 -27.43 -3.03
N ARG A 143 7.86 -26.62 -3.68
CA ARG A 143 8.46 -25.45 -3.05
C ARG A 143 8.42 -24.25 -4.00
N GLY A 144 7.38 -23.48 -3.93
CA GLY A 144 7.10 -22.50 -4.96
C GLY A 144 6.89 -21.09 -4.52
N MET A 145 7.76 -20.53 -3.68
CA MET A 145 7.76 -19.07 -3.46
C MET A 145 8.50 -18.29 -4.56
N ASP A 146 9.22 -18.96 -5.46
CA ASP A 146 9.95 -18.33 -6.57
C ASP A 146 9.12 -17.32 -7.35
N ALA A 147 7.88 -17.65 -7.69
CA ALA A 147 7.03 -16.78 -8.46
C ALA A 147 6.58 -15.53 -7.67
N TYR A 148 6.31 -15.67 -6.38
CA TYR A 148 6.01 -14.54 -5.51
C TYR A 148 7.21 -13.59 -5.40
N GLU A 149 8.37 -14.13 -5.13
CA GLU A 149 9.60 -13.35 -5.01
C GLU A 149 9.95 -12.65 -6.33
N LEU A 150 9.87 -13.39 -7.44
CA LEU A 150 10.19 -12.90 -8.78
C LEU A 150 9.14 -11.90 -9.29
N TYR A 151 7.92 -11.89 -8.77
CA TYR A 151 6.94 -10.83 -9.04
C TYR A 151 7.54 -9.44 -8.77
N PHE A 152 8.20 -9.27 -7.63
CA PHE A 152 8.81 -7.97 -7.29
C PHE A 152 10.05 -7.67 -8.12
N VAL A 153 10.78 -8.67 -8.57
CA VAL A 153 11.90 -8.49 -9.51
C VAL A 153 11.41 -8.04 -10.89
N PHE A 154 10.32 -8.65 -11.39
CA PHE A 154 9.66 -8.19 -12.60
C PHE A 154 9.29 -6.71 -12.50
N HIS A 155 8.56 -6.35 -11.44
CA HIS A 155 8.11 -4.97 -11.22
C HIS A 155 9.27 -3.99 -11.11
N ALA A 156 10.35 -4.34 -10.42
CA ALA A 156 11.53 -3.49 -10.30
C ALA A 156 12.18 -3.21 -11.66
N LEU A 157 12.40 -4.27 -12.47
CA LEU A 157 13.01 -4.14 -13.80
C LEU A 157 12.11 -3.36 -14.78
N GLU A 158 10.81 -3.62 -14.76
CA GLU A 158 9.82 -2.92 -15.59
C GLU A 158 9.72 -1.45 -15.21
N THR A 159 9.68 -1.12 -13.91
CA THR A 159 9.64 0.24 -13.41
C THR A 159 10.90 1.01 -13.80
N VAL A 160 12.08 0.42 -13.63
CA VAL A 160 13.33 1.04 -14.08
C VAL A 160 13.31 1.29 -15.58
N TYR A 161 12.84 0.33 -16.40
CA TYR A 161 12.74 0.53 -17.83
C TYR A 161 11.74 1.64 -18.22
N GLU A 162 10.56 1.67 -17.62
CA GLU A 162 9.56 2.71 -17.90
C GLU A 162 10.06 4.11 -17.56
N GLU A 163 10.77 4.25 -16.45
CA GLU A 163 11.26 5.55 -15.98
C GLU A 163 12.54 6.02 -16.71
N THR A 164 13.38 5.10 -17.22
CA THR A 164 14.70 5.46 -17.78
C THR A 164 14.87 5.11 -19.25
N GLY A 165 14.09 4.16 -19.77
CA GLY A 165 14.36 3.51 -21.06
C GLY A 165 15.55 2.53 -21.01
N ASP A 166 15.98 2.07 -19.84
CA ASP A 166 17.12 1.15 -19.68
C ASP A 166 16.86 -0.20 -20.38
N LYS A 167 17.54 -0.37 -21.50
CA LYS A 167 17.41 -1.58 -22.32
C LYS A 167 17.97 -2.84 -21.66
N GLN A 168 18.89 -2.72 -20.71
CA GLN A 168 19.41 -3.88 -19.99
C GLN A 168 18.36 -4.42 -19.02
N ALA A 169 17.66 -3.52 -18.33
CA ALA A 169 16.51 -3.89 -17.48
C ALA A 169 15.40 -4.58 -18.31
N LEU A 170 15.06 -4.03 -19.49
CA LEU A 170 14.08 -4.65 -20.39
C LEU A 170 14.55 -6.02 -20.87
N GLN A 171 15.78 -6.15 -21.32
CA GLN A 171 16.33 -7.43 -21.78
C GLN A 171 16.36 -8.48 -20.66
N SER A 172 16.68 -8.06 -19.44
CA SER A 172 16.71 -8.94 -18.28
C SER A 172 15.30 -9.46 -17.93
N VAL A 173 14.30 -8.56 -17.87
CA VAL A 173 12.93 -8.99 -17.58
C VAL A 173 12.34 -9.85 -18.70
N GLU A 174 12.69 -9.61 -19.96
CA GLU A 174 12.29 -10.47 -21.07
C GLU A 174 12.90 -11.86 -21.01
N LYS A 175 14.16 -11.98 -20.57
CA LYS A 175 14.79 -13.29 -20.32
C LYS A 175 14.14 -14.03 -19.16
N LEU A 176 13.83 -13.30 -18.06
CA LEU A 176 13.12 -13.88 -16.92
C LEU A 176 11.72 -14.38 -17.34
N ALA A 177 10.97 -13.58 -18.12
CA ALA A 177 9.72 -14.01 -18.71
C ALA A 177 9.89 -15.24 -19.61
N GLY A 178 10.98 -15.28 -20.37
CA GLY A 178 11.36 -16.44 -21.21
C GLY A 178 11.54 -17.73 -20.40
N TYR A 179 12.11 -17.64 -19.21
CA TYR A 179 12.22 -18.78 -18.29
C TYR A 179 10.82 -19.34 -17.93
N PHE A 180 9.89 -18.50 -17.52
CA PHE A 180 8.54 -18.94 -17.19
C PHE A 180 7.79 -19.47 -18.40
N LEU A 181 7.90 -18.84 -19.56
CA LEU A 181 7.32 -19.32 -20.82
C LEU A 181 7.87 -20.68 -21.25
N LYS A 182 9.13 -20.98 -20.92
CA LYS A 182 9.78 -22.26 -21.24
C LYS A 182 9.27 -23.39 -20.35
N HIS A 183 9.12 -23.12 -19.06
CA HIS A 183 8.85 -24.16 -18.06
C HIS A 183 7.37 -24.33 -17.69
N PHE A 184 6.55 -23.31 -17.88
CA PHE A 184 5.14 -23.29 -17.48
C PHE A 184 4.25 -22.86 -18.65
N GLY A 185 3.14 -23.53 -18.84
CA GLY A 185 2.19 -23.20 -19.91
C GLY A 185 1.40 -24.40 -20.39
N PRO A 186 0.53 -24.22 -21.41
CA PRO A 186 -0.14 -25.33 -22.08
C PRO A 186 0.88 -26.35 -22.58
N ASP A 187 0.58 -27.63 -22.41
CA ASP A 187 1.43 -28.75 -22.84
C ASP A 187 2.84 -28.82 -22.18
N LYS A 188 3.01 -28.10 -21.07
CA LYS A 188 4.25 -28.07 -20.27
C LYS A 188 3.93 -28.41 -18.82
N ASN A 189 4.76 -27.90 -17.89
CA ASN A 189 4.42 -28.00 -16.48
C ASN A 189 3.20 -27.10 -16.22
N GLU A 190 2.02 -27.68 -16.12
CA GLU A 190 0.80 -26.98 -15.77
C GLU A 190 0.68 -26.71 -14.27
N PHE A 191 1.51 -27.38 -13.47
CA PHE A 191 1.51 -27.15 -12.04
C PHE A 191 2.28 -25.86 -11.76
N TRP A 192 1.55 -24.94 -11.19
CA TRP A 192 2.08 -23.67 -10.81
C TRP A 192 3.07 -23.81 -9.65
N PRO A 193 4.14 -23.01 -9.58
CA PRO A 193 5.07 -23.08 -8.48
C PRO A 193 4.39 -22.66 -7.17
N SER A 194 3.85 -23.62 -6.46
CA SER A 194 3.19 -23.47 -5.17
C SER A 194 3.44 -24.68 -4.31
N SER A 195 3.66 -24.47 -3.01
CA SER A 195 3.90 -25.56 -2.04
C SER A 195 2.67 -26.43 -1.80
N LEU A 196 1.46 -25.93 -2.08
CA LEU A 196 0.19 -26.65 -1.87
C LEU A 196 -0.46 -27.18 -3.15
N ARG A 197 0.23 -27.16 -4.25
CA ARG A 197 -0.33 -27.52 -5.55
C ARG A 197 -0.79 -28.96 -5.72
N HIS A 198 -0.43 -29.87 -4.81
CA HIS A 198 -0.92 -31.24 -4.88
C HIS A 198 -2.33 -31.30 -4.27
N PRO A 199 -3.37 -31.69 -5.04
CA PRO A 199 -4.73 -31.78 -4.51
C PRO A 199 -4.86 -32.62 -3.23
N GLU A 200 -3.97 -33.59 -3.05
CA GLU A 200 -3.91 -34.41 -1.85
C GLU A 200 -3.35 -33.66 -0.64
N ASN A 201 -2.31 -32.84 -0.83
CA ASN A 201 -1.78 -32.00 0.24
C ASN A 201 -2.80 -30.94 0.67
N MET A 202 -3.54 -30.39 -0.30
CA MET A 202 -4.66 -29.49 -0.04
C MET A 202 -5.78 -30.16 0.78
N ARG A 203 -6.18 -31.38 0.42
CA ARG A 203 -7.18 -32.13 1.20
C ARG A 203 -6.71 -32.44 2.61
N LYS A 204 -5.44 -32.79 2.80
CA LYS A 204 -4.84 -33.00 4.11
C LYS A 204 -4.82 -31.72 4.94
N HIS A 205 -4.52 -30.59 4.32
CA HIS A 205 -4.56 -29.29 4.97
C HIS A 205 -5.98 -28.93 5.42
N LEU A 206 -6.96 -29.07 4.55
CA LEU A 206 -8.38 -28.82 4.87
C LEU A 206 -8.91 -29.76 5.96
N ALA A 207 -8.40 -30.97 6.01
CA ALA A 207 -8.74 -31.95 7.06
C ALA A 207 -8.02 -31.69 8.40
N GLY A 208 -7.14 -30.67 8.47
CA GLY A 208 -6.33 -30.39 9.66
C GLY A 208 -5.28 -31.47 9.96
N THR A 209 -4.97 -32.32 8.99
CA THR A 209 -4.07 -33.48 9.12
C THR A 209 -2.71 -33.27 8.47
N SER A 210 -2.44 -32.07 7.95
CA SER A 210 -1.13 -31.73 7.37
C SER A 210 -0.27 -31.02 8.40
N ASP A 211 1.06 -31.13 8.22
CA ASP A 211 2.07 -30.37 8.99
C ASP A 211 1.99 -28.86 8.74
N PHE A 212 1.12 -28.44 7.83
CA PHE A 212 0.82 -27.04 7.50
C PHE A 212 -0.45 -26.52 8.22
N ALA A 213 -0.88 -27.17 9.30
CA ALA A 213 -1.99 -26.70 10.12
C ALA A 213 -1.75 -25.26 10.59
N GLY A 214 -2.57 -24.32 10.13
CA GLY A 214 -2.47 -22.89 10.43
C GLY A 214 -1.79 -22.03 9.36
N HIS A 215 -1.23 -22.62 8.31
CA HIS A 215 -0.79 -21.86 7.15
C HIS A 215 -1.88 -21.81 6.11
N SER A 216 -2.16 -20.60 5.69
CA SER A 216 -3.18 -20.32 4.71
C SER A 216 -2.83 -20.88 3.34
N VAL A 217 -3.83 -21.08 2.56
CA VAL A 217 -3.76 -21.48 1.15
C VAL A 217 -3.20 -20.43 0.21
N HIS A 218 -2.67 -19.33 0.72
CA HIS A 218 -2.10 -18.29 -0.12
C HIS A 218 -0.99 -18.82 -1.06
N TYR A 219 -0.30 -19.86 -0.67
CA TYR A 219 0.68 -20.55 -1.48
C TYR A 219 0.15 -21.12 -2.80
N SER A 220 -1.14 -21.35 -2.90
CA SER A 220 -1.75 -21.83 -4.14
C SER A 220 -1.86 -20.76 -5.22
N TRP A 221 -1.92 -19.50 -4.83
CA TRP A 221 -2.13 -18.38 -5.76
C TRP A 221 -0.92 -17.48 -5.95
N GLU A 222 0.16 -17.71 -5.24
CA GLU A 222 1.35 -16.88 -5.36
C GLU A 222 2.02 -16.99 -6.73
N GLY A 223 1.98 -18.15 -7.33
CA GLY A 223 2.47 -18.32 -8.70
C GLY A 223 1.66 -17.57 -9.73
N THR A 224 0.36 -17.43 -9.54
CA THR A 224 -0.55 -16.78 -10.48
C THR A 224 -0.38 -15.26 -10.54
N LEU A 225 0.27 -14.65 -9.55
CA LEU A 225 0.57 -13.22 -9.50
C LEU A 225 1.33 -12.74 -10.74
N LEU A 226 2.15 -13.61 -11.35
CA LEU A 226 2.92 -13.28 -12.54
C LEU A 226 2.05 -12.93 -13.77
N CYS A 227 0.73 -13.15 -13.72
CA CYS A 227 -0.17 -12.68 -14.76
C CYS A 227 -0.14 -11.15 -14.91
N ASP A 228 0.09 -10.39 -13.84
CA ASP A 228 0.20 -8.93 -13.88
C ASP A 228 1.48 -8.45 -14.58
N PRO A 229 2.71 -8.79 -14.11
CA PRO A 229 3.91 -8.31 -14.78
C PRO A 229 4.07 -8.87 -16.21
N MET A 230 3.62 -10.09 -16.49
CA MET A 230 3.63 -10.58 -17.86
C MET A 230 2.70 -9.78 -18.78
N ALA A 231 1.52 -9.39 -18.31
CA ALA A 231 0.64 -8.51 -19.06
C ALA A 231 1.23 -7.09 -19.21
N ARG A 232 1.94 -6.57 -18.17
CA ARG A 232 2.69 -5.31 -18.25
C ARG A 232 3.81 -5.39 -19.29
N LEU A 233 4.53 -6.49 -19.32
CA LEU A 233 5.57 -6.72 -20.33
C LEU A 233 5.01 -6.76 -21.75
N TYR A 234 3.78 -7.26 -21.94
CA TYR A 234 3.08 -7.12 -23.24
C TYR A 234 2.83 -5.65 -23.57
N GLU A 235 2.35 -4.83 -22.63
CA GLU A 235 2.14 -3.40 -22.87
C GLU A 235 3.44 -2.70 -23.26
N LEU A 236 4.56 -3.03 -22.64
CA LEU A 236 5.87 -2.45 -22.90
C LEU A 236 6.46 -2.89 -24.27
N THR A 237 6.28 -4.16 -24.64
CA THR A 237 6.98 -4.75 -25.79
C THR A 237 6.11 -5.05 -26.99
N GLY A 238 4.80 -5.26 -26.80
CA GLY A 238 3.87 -5.72 -27.83
C GLY A 238 3.99 -7.20 -28.20
N LYS A 239 4.79 -7.96 -27.49
CA LYS A 239 4.99 -9.37 -27.79
C LYS A 239 3.83 -10.21 -27.26
N LYS A 240 2.96 -10.65 -28.16
CA LYS A 240 1.69 -11.36 -27.85
C LYS A 240 1.86 -12.56 -26.93
N LYS A 241 3.01 -13.26 -26.98
CA LYS A 241 3.30 -14.42 -26.11
C LYS A 241 3.13 -14.14 -24.63
N TYR A 242 3.40 -12.91 -24.17
CA TYR A 242 3.24 -12.52 -22.77
C TYR A 242 1.77 -12.34 -22.38
N LEU A 243 0.98 -11.75 -23.30
CA LEU A 243 -0.45 -11.64 -23.12
C LEU A 243 -1.14 -13.01 -23.12
N ASP A 244 -0.82 -13.87 -24.08
CA ASP A 244 -1.41 -15.21 -24.21
C ASP A 244 -1.12 -16.04 -22.93
N TRP A 245 0.08 -15.91 -22.39
CA TRP A 245 0.44 -16.58 -21.14
C TRP A 245 -0.33 -16.04 -19.93
N SER A 246 -0.47 -14.71 -19.82
CA SER A 246 -1.25 -14.10 -18.73
C SER A 246 -2.72 -14.51 -18.79
N GLN A 247 -3.32 -14.56 -19.99
CA GLN A 247 -4.69 -15.03 -20.18
C GLN A 247 -4.83 -16.52 -19.83
N TRP A 248 -3.85 -17.34 -20.19
CA TRP A 248 -3.81 -18.75 -19.81
C TRP A 248 -3.78 -18.92 -18.29
N VAL A 249 -2.96 -18.15 -17.57
CA VAL A 249 -2.92 -18.15 -16.09
C VAL A 249 -4.31 -17.85 -15.52
N VAL A 250 -4.93 -16.76 -15.92
CA VAL A 250 -6.23 -16.33 -15.39
C VAL A 250 -7.34 -17.34 -15.73
N SER A 251 -7.31 -17.93 -16.92
CA SER A 251 -8.30 -18.94 -17.33
C SER A 251 -8.24 -20.25 -16.52
N ASN A 252 -7.10 -20.50 -15.86
CA ASN A 252 -6.88 -21.74 -15.13
C ASN A 252 -6.65 -21.52 -13.61
N ILE A 253 -6.85 -20.30 -13.13
CA ILE A 253 -6.45 -19.91 -11.76
C ILE A 253 -7.05 -20.79 -10.67
N ASP A 254 -8.32 -21.17 -10.79
CA ASP A 254 -9.00 -22.04 -9.83
C ASP A 254 -8.67 -23.52 -10.06
N ARG A 255 -8.33 -23.91 -11.28
CA ARG A 255 -8.04 -25.30 -11.62
C ARG A 255 -6.84 -25.86 -10.83
N TRP A 256 -5.82 -25.04 -10.63
CA TRP A 256 -4.59 -25.48 -9.94
C TRP A 256 -4.70 -25.50 -8.43
N SER A 257 -5.53 -24.62 -7.88
CA SER A 257 -5.79 -24.61 -6.44
C SER A 257 -6.74 -25.75 -6.02
N GLY A 258 -7.53 -26.27 -6.95
CA GLY A 258 -8.64 -27.16 -6.68
C GLY A 258 -9.82 -26.45 -6.01
N TRP A 259 -9.86 -25.11 -6.09
CA TRP A 259 -10.81 -24.25 -5.42
C TRP A 259 -11.44 -23.30 -6.44
N ASP A 260 -12.59 -22.75 -6.11
CA ASP A 260 -13.40 -21.95 -7.02
C ASP A 260 -13.48 -20.46 -6.64
N ALA A 261 -12.54 -19.98 -5.82
CA ALA A 261 -12.58 -18.65 -5.26
C ALA A 261 -12.71 -17.54 -6.33
N PHE A 262 -11.92 -17.60 -7.40
CA PHE A 262 -11.97 -16.61 -8.46
C PHE A 262 -13.20 -16.76 -9.38
N SER A 263 -13.68 -17.98 -9.59
CA SER A 263 -14.94 -18.22 -10.31
C SER A 263 -16.13 -17.68 -9.53
N ARG A 264 -16.13 -17.80 -8.20
CA ARG A 264 -17.21 -17.30 -7.32
C ARG A 264 -17.22 -15.80 -7.12
N LEU A 265 -16.23 -15.06 -7.63
CA LEU A 265 -16.23 -13.59 -7.60
C LEU A 265 -17.44 -12.97 -8.33
N ASP A 266 -18.07 -13.70 -9.26
CA ASP A 266 -19.32 -13.24 -9.85
C ASP A 266 -20.44 -13.16 -8.82
N SER A 267 -20.51 -14.14 -7.90
CA SER A 267 -21.48 -14.12 -6.80
C SER A 267 -21.17 -13.02 -5.77
N VAL A 268 -19.87 -12.68 -5.58
CA VAL A 268 -19.49 -11.53 -4.75
C VAL A 268 -19.92 -10.23 -5.43
N ALA A 269 -19.72 -10.12 -6.73
CA ALA A 269 -20.12 -8.94 -7.50
C ALA A 269 -21.65 -8.74 -7.56
N ASP A 270 -22.43 -9.82 -7.48
CA ASP A 270 -23.90 -9.79 -7.41
C ASP A 270 -24.43 -9.56 -5.99
N GLY A 271 -23.55 -9.53 -4.98
CA GLY A 271 -23.94 -9.41 -3.58
C GLY A 271 -24.60 -10.63 -2.96
N THR A 272 -24.59 -11.78 -3.66
CA THR A 272 -25.15 -13.05 -3.17
C THR A 272 -24.18 -13.81 -2.28
N LEU A 273 -22.92 -13.45 -2.30
CA LEU A 273 -21.85 -14.02 -1.49
C LEU A 273 -20.96 -12.91 -0.94
N GLY A 274 -20.47 -13.05 0.29
CA GLY A 274 -19.41 -12.20 0.81
C GLY A 274 -18.03 -12.77 0.50
N ILE A 275 -17.03 -11.90 0.37
CA ILE A 275 -15.64 -12.32 0.14
C ILE A 275 -15.12 -13.23 1.27
N ASP A 276 -15.62 -13.03 2.49
CA ASP A 276 -15.33 -13.83 3.69
C ASP A 276 -15.91 -15.26 3.63
N LYS A 277 -16.74 -15.55 2.63
CA LYS A 277 -17.33 -16.87 2.40
C LYS A 277 -16.68 -17.62 1.24
N LEU A 278 -15.71 -17.00 0.58
CA LEU A 278 -14.86 -17.70 -0.39
C LEU A 278 -14.04 -18.76 0.36
N GLN A 279 -14.02 -19.96 -0.19
CA GLN A 279 -13.27 -21.06 0.40
C GLN A 279 -12.14 -21.48 -0.53
N PRO A 280 -11.04 -21.73 0.05
CA PRO A 280 -10.65 -21.51 1.46
C PRO A 280 -10.43 -20.02 1.74
N TYR A 281 -10.16 -19.69 2.98
CA TYR A 281 -9.92 -18.31 3.37
C TYR A 281 -8.88 -17.62 2.47
N VAL A 282 -9.31 -16.55 1.84
CA VAL A 282 -8.52 -15.85 0.84
C VAL A 282 -7.45 -15.01 1.52
N HIS A 283 -6.19 -15.29 1.23
CA HIS A 283 -5.09 -14.44 1.66
C HIS A 283 -5.19 -13.07 0.97
N SER A 284 -5.44 -12.03 1.76
CA SER A 284 -5.82 -10.70 1.26
C SER A 284 -4.80 -10.08 0.32
N HIS A 285 -3.51 -10.14 0.66
CA HIS A 285 -2.44 -9.54 -0.13
C HIS A 285 -2.31 -10.18 -1.52
N THR A 286 -2.17 -11.50 -1.59
CA THR A 286 -2.02 -12.20 -2.87
C THR A 286 -3.28 -12.11 -3.72
N PHE A 287 -4.45 -12.04 -3.09
CA PHE A 287 -5.71 -11.86 -3.79
C PHE A 287 -5.80 -10.50 -4.49
N HIS A 288 -5.44 -9.42 -3.79
CA HIS A 288 -5.34 -8.09 -4.40
C HIS A 288 -4.34 -8.06 -5.56
N MET A 289 -3.19 -8.71 -5.40
CA MET A 289 -2.16 -8.73 -6.45
C MET A 289 -2.66 -9.46 -7.70
N ASN A 290 -3.39 -10.56 -7.57
CA ASN A 290 -4.05 -11.21 -8.73
C ASN A 290 -5.06 -10.25 -9.40
N PHE A 291 -5.78 -9.46 -8.61
CA PHE A 291 -6.71 -8.46 -9.16
C PHE A 291 -6.00 -7.37 -9.98
N LEU A 292 -4.77 -7.00 -9.64
CA LEU A 292 -3.99 -6.07 -10.45
C LEU A 292 -3.80 -6.63 -11.87
N GLY A 293 -3.49 -7.92 -11.99
CA GLY A 293 -3.41 -8.62 -13.27
C GLY A 293 -4.74 -8.66 -14.02
N PHE A 294 -5.85 -8.90 -13.30
CA PHE A 294 -7.20 -8.90 -13.91
C PHE A 294 -7.56 -7.53 -14.48
N LEU A 295 -7.28 -6.45 -13.76
CA LEU A 295 -7.54 -5.08 -14.24
C LEU A 295 -6.67 -4.73 -15.44
N ARG A 296 -5.42 -5.16 -15.46
CA ARG A 296 -4.52 -4.97 -16.59
C ARG A 296 -5.01 -5.73 -17.82
N LEU A 297 -5.40 -6.99 -17.67
CA LEU A 297 -5.99 -7.78 -18.74
C LEU A 297 -7.31 -7.18 -19.23
N TYR A 298 -8.18 -6.69 -18.35
CA TYR A 298 -9.37 -5.93 -18.75
C TYR A 298 -9.00 -4.75 -19.66
N ARG A 299 -8.00 -3.98 -19.29
CA ARG A 299 -7.54 -2.82 -20.06
C ARG A 299 -7.07 -3.22 -21.45
N ILE A 300 -6.28 -4.29 -21.53
CA ILE A 300 -5.72 -4.81 -22.79
C ILE A 300 -6.80 -5.44 -23.68
N THR A 301 -7.66 -6.26 -23.10
CA THR A 301 -8.60 -7.13 -23.87
C THR A 301 -9.99 -6.54 -24.01
N GLY A 302 -10.41 -5.69 -23.08
CA GLY A 302 -11.79 -5.20 -22.96
C GLY A 302 -12.75 -6.19 -22.32
N ASP A 303 -12.26 -7.28 -21.70
CA ASP A 303 -13.10 -8.26 -21.02
C ASP A 303 -13.71 -7.68 -19.75
N LYS A 304 -14.97 -7.25 -19.84
CA LYS A 304 -15.72 -6.62 -18.77
C LYS A 304 -15.97 -7.53 -17.57
N SER A 305 -15.87 -8.84 -17.75
CA SER A 305 -16.06 -9.79 -16.63
C SER A 305 -14.97 -9.61 -15.58
N LEU A 306 -13.75 -9.33 -16.01
CA LEU A 306 -12.60 -9.09 -15.10
C LEU A 306 -12.80 -7.82 -14.26
N LEU A 307 -13.24 -6.71 -14.89
CA LEU A 307 -13.56 -5.50 -14.13
C LEU A 307 -14.72 -5.72 -13.15
N ARG A 308 -15.77 -6.42 -13.58
CA ARG A 308 -16.94 -6.71 -12.74
C ARG A 308 -16.54 -7.50 -11.50
N LYS A 309 -15.76 -8.57 -11.66
CA LYS A 309 -15.26 -9.40 -10.55
C LYS A 309 -14.44 -8.56 -9.56
N VAL A 310 -13.50 -7.79 -10.05
CA VAL A 310 -12.59 -6.99 -9.21
C VAL A 310 -13.32 -5.83 -8.52
N SER A 311 -14.15 -5.08 -9.24
CA SER A 311 -14.90 -3.96 -8.65
C SER A 311 -15.97 -4.47 -7.66
N GLY A 312 -16.57 -5.62 -7.91
CA GLY A 312 -17.49 -6.28 -6.97
C GLY A 312 -16.77 -6.69 -5.68
N ALA A 313 -15.64 -7.37 -5.79
CA ALA A 313 -14.80 -7.72 -4.65
C ALA A 313 -14.32 -6.48 -3.88
N TRP A 314 -13.88 -5.44 -4.58
CA TRP A 314 -13.48 -4.18 -3.96
C TRP A 314 -14.63 -3.53 -3.17
N ASN A 315 -15.83 -3.50 -3.74
CA ASN A 315 -17.00 -2.92 -3.05
C ASN A 315 -17.38 -3.72 -1.79
N ASP A 316 -17.29 -5.05 -1.86
CA ASP A 316 -17.54 -5.90 -0.70
C ASP A 316 -16.50 -5.69 0.40
N ILE A 317 -15.22 -5.65 0.03
CA ILE A 317 -14.13 -5.36 0.98
C ILE A 317 -14.30 -3.97 1.59
N TYR A 318 -14.55 -2.95 0.77
CA TYR A 318 -14.72 -1.57 1.21
C TYR A 318 -15.86 -1.41 2.21
N SER A 319 -17.00 -2.02 1.93
CA SER A 319 -18.20 -1.89 2.77
C SER A 319 -18.18 -2.76 4.02
N ARG A 320 -17.56 -3.95 3.98
CA ARG A 320 -17.68 -4.96 5.02
C ARG A 320 -16.39 -5.31 5.73
N GLN A 321 -15.22 -5.23 5.04
CA GLN A 321 -13.95 -5.71 5.57
C GLN A 321 -12.99 -4.57 5.94
N MET A 322 -13.17 -3.38 5.37
CA MET A 322 -12.29 -2.24 5.64
C MET A 322 -12.48 -1.71 7.06
N TYR A 323 -11.40 -1.48 7.75
CA TYR A 323 -11.37 -0.84 9.06
C TYR A 323 -11.53 0.67 8.93
N ILE A 324 -11.88 1.34 10.03
CA ILE A 324 -12.05 2.80 10.07
C ILE A 324 -10.79 3.55 9.63
N THR A 325 -9.63 2.97 9.80
CA THR A 325 -8.32 3.48 9.35
C THR A 325 -8.06 3.35 7.85
N GLY A 326 -8.94 2.66 7.13
CA GLY A 326 -8.76 2.35 5.72
C GLY A 326 -8.05 1.02 5.43
N GLY A 327 -7.40 0.43 6.44
CA GLY A 327 -6.71 -0.86 6.28
C GLY A 327 -7.67 -2.04 6.26
N VAL A 328 -7.18 -3.17 5.81
CA VAL A 328 -7.97 -4.41 5.62
C VAL A 328 -7.21 -5.61 6.17
N SER A 329 -7.88 -6.73 6.30
CA SER A 329 -7.40 -8.06 6.73
C SER A 329 -7.53 -8.36 8.21
N VAL A 330 -7.86 -9.61 8.47
CA VAL A 330 -7.82 -10.26 9.78
C VAL A 330 -6.96 -11.51 9.63
N ALA A 331 -5.87 -11.61 10.41
CA ALA A 331 -4.92 -12.73 10.26
C ALA A 331 -4.55 -12.97 8.77
N GLU A 332 -4.27 -11.89 8.04
CA GLU A 332 -3.92 -11.87 6.61
C GLU A 332 -5.06 -12.25 5.64
N HIS A 333 -6.29 -12.50 6.13
CA HIS A 333 -7.40 -13.02 5.34
C HIS A 333 -8.66 -12.17 5.44
N TYR A 334 -9.70 -12.58 4.70
CA TYR A 334 -11.08 -12.10 4.82
C TYR A 334 -11.94 -13.21 5.40
N GLU A 335 -12.11 -13.24 6.71
CA GLU A 335 -12.73 -14.37 7.40
C GLU A 335 -14.08 -14.05 8.06
N HIS A 336 -14.35 -12.79 8.39
CA HIS A 336 -15.30 -12.47 9.44
C HIS A 336 -16.46 -11.55 9.08
N GLY A 337 -16.74 -11.34 7.80
CA GLY A 337 -17.91 -10.54 7.40
C GLY A 337 -17.90 -9.10 7.93
N PHE A 338 -19.03 -8.67 8.47
CA PHE A 338 -19.18 -7.30 9.01
C PHE A 338 -18.44 -7.07 10.32
N VAL A 339 -18.26 -8.13 11.07
CA VAL A 339 -17.73 -8.05 12.42
C VAL A 339 -16.26 -8.37 12.40
N LYS A 340 -15.42 -7.44 12.81
CA LYS A 340 -13.97 -7.52 12.76
C LYS A 340 -13.40 -7.32 14.16
N PRO A 341 -12.42 -8.12 14.60
CA PRO A 341 -11.73 -7.88 15.85
C PRO A 341 -11.07 -6.50 15.83
N LEU A 342 -10.88 -5.89 17.00
CA LEU A 342 -10.26 -4.58 17.13
C LEU A 342 -8.78 -4.66 17.50
N SER A 343 -8.32 -5.81 17.96
CA SER A 343 -6.96 -6.02 18.43
C SER A 343 -6.41 -7.37 17.97
N GLY A 344 -5.08 -7.52 17.99
CA GLY A 344 -4.37 -8.72 17.58
C GLY A 344 -3.65 -8.57 16.24
N ASN A 345 -3.39 -9.68 15.57
CA ASN A 345 -2.70 -9.71 14.27
C ASN A 345 -3.66 -9.38 13.13
N ILE A 346 -4.07 -8.12 13.08
CA ILE A 346 -5.03 -7.61 12.12
C ILE A 346 -4.49 -6.36 11.43
N VAL A 347 -5.01 -6.09 10.27
CA VAL A 347 -4.59 -5.00 9.36
C VAL A 347 -3.10 -5.12 9.02
N GLU A 348 -2.82 -6.09 8.16
CA GLU A 348 -1.49 -6.41 7.66
C GLU A 348 -0.95 -5.32 6.73
N THR A 349 0.33 -5.00 6.84
CA THR A 349 0.96 -3.98 5.99
C THR A 349 1.08 -4.42 4.51
N CYS A 350 1.33 -5.71 4.22
CA CYS A 350 1.31 -6.21 2.84
C CYS A 350 -0.06 -6.05 2.19
N ALA A 351 -1.13 -6.43 2.91
CA ALA A 351 -2.49 -6.24 2.46
C ALA A 351 -2.83 -4.76 2.23
N THR A 352 -2.33 -3.88 3.10
CA THR A 352 -2.47 -2.42 2.96
C THR A 352 -1.85 -1.90 1.68
N MET A 353 -0.62 -2.34 1.35
CA MET A 353 0.07 -1.95 0.12
C MET A 353 -0.71 -2.38 -1.13
N SER A 354 -1.06 -3.65 -1.21
CA SER A 354 -1.76 -4.19 -2.39
C SER A 354 -3.18 -3.63 -2.52
N TRP A 355 -3.87 -3.37 -1.40
CA TRP A 355 -5.16 -2.69 -1.37
C TRP A 355 -5.08 -1.27 -1.93
N MET A 356 -4.05 -0.51 -1.56
CA MET A 356 -3.82 0.85 -2.07
C MET A 356 -3.52 0.85 -3.57
N GLN A 357 -2.68 -0.08 -4.05
CA GLN A 357 -2.39 -0.22 -5.47
C GLN A 357 -3.63 -0.62 -6.29
N LEU A 358 -4.41 -1.58 -5.79
CA LEU A 358 -5.67 -1.99 -6.41
C LEU A 358 -6.65 -0.82 -6.52
N THR A 359 -6.79 -0.06 -5.43
CA THR A 359 -7.67 1.11 -5.36
C THR A 359 -7.21 2.19 -6.35
N GLN A 360 -5.91 2.42 -6.50
CA GLN A 360 -5.37 3.34 -7.51
C GLN A 360 -5.69 2.88 -8.93
N GLN A 361 -5.53 1.60 -9.27
CA GLN A 361 -5.88 1.11 -10.61
C GLN A 361 -7.36 1.26 -10.93
N LEU A 362 -8.24 1.04 -9.95
CA LEU A 362 -9.67 1.28 -10.13
C LEU A 362 -9.98 2.77 -10.32
N LEU A 363 -9.31 3.67 -9.60
CA LEU A 363 -9.40 5.11 -9.83
C LEU A 363 -9.01 5.47 -11.27
N GLN A 364 -7.86 4.98 -11.71
CA GLN A 364 -7.36 5.23 -13.07
C GLN A 364 -8.31 4.75 -14.18
N LEU A 365 -8.99 3.64 -13.95
CA LEU A 365 -9.93 3.04 -14.92
C LEU A 365 -11.28 3.74 -14.92
N THR A 366 -11.75 4.22 -13.79
CA THR A 366 -13.15 4.69 -13.63
C THR A 366 -13.28 6.19 -13.43
N GLY A 367 -12.27 6.84 -12.82
CA GLY A 367 -12.36 8.23 -12.38
C GLY A 367 -13.34 8.45 -11.21
N ASP A 368 -13.76 7.40 -10.50
CA ASP A 368 -14.67 7.50 -9.37
C ASP A 368 -13.91 7.93 -8.10
N THR A 369 -14.26 9.09 -7.57
CA THR A 369 -13.58 9.70 -6.42
C THR A 369 -13.61 8.89 -5.14
N LYS A 370 -14.53 7.92 -5.01
CA LYS A 370 -14.57 7.01 -3.84
C LYS A 370 -13.25 6.26 -3.64
N TYR A 371 -12.55 5.94 -4.73
CA TYR A 371 -11.24 5.31 -4.66
C TYR A 371 -10.17 6.26 -4.13
N ALA A 372 -10.19 7.52 -4.54
CA ALA A 372 -9.28 8.54 -4.02
C ALA A 372 -9.55 8.84 -2.53
N ASP A 373 -10.82 8.81 -2.09
CA ASP A 373 -11.21 8.95 -0.69
C ASP A 373 -10.72 7.77 0.17
N ALA A 374 -10.82 6.54 -0.36
CA ALA A 374 -10.29 5.35 0.31
C ALA A 374 -8.77 5.41 0.47
N MET A 375 -8.05 5.86 -0.58
CA MET A 375 -6.60 6.06 -0.54
C MET A 375 -6.20 7.15 0.46
N GLU A 376 -6.92 8.26 0.52
CA GLU A 376 -6.70 9.34 1.50
C GLU A 376 -6.81 8.82 2.93
N ARG A 377 -7.90 8.12 3.24
CA ARG A 377 -8.12 7.52 4.56
C ARG A 377 -6.99 6.57 4.94
N LEU A 378 -6.60 5.71 4.00
CA LEU A 378 -5.54 4.74 4.21
C LEU A 378 -4.19 5.42 4.46
N MET A 379 -3.83 6.41 3.65
CA MET A 379 -2.58 7.14 3.73
C MET A 379 -2.45 7.87 5.07
N PHE A 380 -3.42 8.72 5.41
CA PHE A 380 -3.34 9.55 6.59
C PHE A 380 -3.54 8.82 7.91
N ASN A 381 -4.07 7.61 7.90
CA ASN A 381 -4.26 6.85 9.14
C ASN A 381 -3.33 5.64 9.18
N HIS A 382 -3.59 4.59 8.36
CA HIS A 382 -2.93 3.31 8.54
C HIS A 382 -1.46 3.31 8.09
N VAL A 383 -1.14 3.83 6.90
CA VAL A 383 0.23 3.76 6.33
C VAL A 383 1.25 4.36 7.29
N PHE A 384 0.97 5.55 7.81
CA PHE A 384 1.88 6.23 8.72
C PHE A 384 1.79 5.74 10.16
N ALA A 385 0.67 5.15 10.59
CA ALA A 385 0.61 4.44 11.88
C ALA A 385 1.48 3.17 11.88
N ALA A 386 1.60 2.50 10.73
CA ALA A 386 2.48 1.35 10.59
C ALA A 386 3.96 1.71 10.59
N GLN A 387 4.33 2.94 10.19
CA GLN A 387 5.71 3.41 10.16
C GLN A 387 6.19 3.89 11.55
N ASP A 388 7.35 3.44 11.98
CA ASP A 388 8.04 4.00 13.13
C ASP A 388 8.65 5.36 12.79
N ALA A 389 8.38 6.38 13.62
CA ALA A 389 8.76 7.75 13.34
C ALA A 389 10.26 8.04 13.51
N GLU A 390 11.01 7.14 14.09
CA GLU A 390 12.44 7.32 14.33
C GLU A 390 13.28 6.48 13.38
N SER A 391 13.00 5.17 13.32
CA SER A 391 13.73 4.25 12.45
C SER A 391 13.24 4.25 11.00
N GLY A 392 12.01 4.72 10.77
CA GLY A 392 11.34 4.60 9.49
C GLY A 392 10.85 3.20 9.17
N SER A 393 11.14 2.20 10.02
CA SER A 393 10.72 0.81 9.80
C SER A 393 9.20 0.65 9.87
N CYS A 394 8.66 -0.33 9.16
CA CYS A 394 7.23 -0.61 9.14
C CYS A 394 6.89 -1.89 9.91
N ARG A 395 5.72 -1.87 10.57
CA ARG A 395 5.20 -3.02 11.33
C ARG A 395 4.55 -4.05 10.41
N TYR A 396 4.46 -5.27 10.91
CA TYR A 396 3.69 -6.32 10.24
C TYR A 396 2.17 -6.04 10.32
N HIS A 397 1.63 -5.87 11.54
CA HIS A 397 0.22 -5.59 11.78
C HIS A 397 0.03 -4.27 12.55
N THR A 398 -1.06 -3.55 12.28
CA THR A 398 -1.41 -2.31 12.98
C THR A 398 -2.90 -2.30 13.30
N ALA A 399 -3.26 -2.93 14.42
CA ALA A 399 -4.64 -3.01 14.89
C ALA A 399 -5.22 -1.64 15.26
N PRO A 400 -6.55 -1.42 15.20
CA PRO A 400 -7.20 -0.21 15.72
C PRO A 400 -7.00 0.01 17.23
N ASN A 401 -7.04 -1.07 18.01
CA ASN A 401 -6.73 -1.07 19.44
C ASN A 401 -5.56 -2.03 19.68
N GLY A 402 -4.55 -1.61 20.38
CA GLY A 402 -3.40 -2.48 20.57
C GLY A 402 -2.28 -1.84 21.34
N SER A 403 -1.13 -2.42 21.24
CA SER A 403 0.12 -1.87 21.71
C SER A 403 1.08 -1.70 20.55
N LYS A 404 1.91 -0.68 20.61
CA LYS A 404 3.01 -0.50 19.67
C LYS A 404 4.27 -1.06 20.34
N PRO A 405 4.47 -2.39 20.32
CA PRO A 405 5.63 -2.99 20.90
C PRO A 405 6.86 -2.68 20.08
N ASN A 406 8.01 -3.00 20.62
CA ASN A 406 9.30 -3.01 19.96
C ASN A 406 9.36 -3.94 18.71
N GLY A 407 8.25 -4.51 18.29
CA GLY A 407 8.11 -5.47 17.18
C GLY A 407 8.35 -4.92 15.77
N PHE A 408 8.86 -3.69 15.65
CA PHE A 408 9.42 -3.20 14.39
C PHE A 408 10.73 -3.91 13.97
N PHE A 409 11.21 -4.88 14.77
CA PHE A 409 12.59 -5.33 14.70
C PHE A 409 12.78 -6.84 14.59
N HIS A 410 11.77 -7.56 14.13
CA HIS A 410 11.95 -9.00 13.87
C HIS A 410 12.80 -9.31 12.63
N GLY A 411 13.50 -8.34 12.13
CA GLY A 411 14.26 -8.44 10.88
C GLY A 411 13.38 -8.07 9.67
N PRO A 412 13.96 -7.94 8.50
CA PRO A 412 13.21 -7.64 7.30
C PRO A 412 12.30 -8.82 6.97
N ASP A 413 11.00 -8.58 7.08
CA ASP A 413 9.93 -9.46 6.67
C ASP A 413 9.21 -8.90 5.44
N CYS A 414 8.21 -9.63 4.95
CA CYS A 414 7.43 -9.22 3.78
C CYS A 414 6.74 -7.87 3.98
N CYS A 415 6.19 -7.62 5.16
CA CYS A 415 5.44 -6.44 5.51
C CYS A 415 6.32 -5.21 5.70
N THR A 416 7.48 -5.36 6.33
CA THR A 416 8.48 -4.29 6.44
C THR A 416 8.86 -3.77 5.06
N ALA A 417 9.23 -4.66 4.14
CA ALA A 417 9.58 -4.28 2.76
C ALA A 417 8.39 -3.68 2.00
N SER A 418 7.18 -4.19 2.19
CA SER A 418 5.97 -3.67 1.57
C SER A 418 5.60 -2.28 2.07
N GLY A 419 5.79 -2.00 3.36
CA GLY A 419 5.57 -0.68 3.94
C GLY A 419 6.51 0.37 3.34
N HIS A 420 7.79 0.04 3.16
CA HIS A 420 8.74 0.94 2.49
C HIS A 420 8.38 1.19 1.04
N ARG A 421 7.92 0.14 0.36
CA ARG A 421 7.48 0.23 -1.03
C ARG A 421 6.26 1.15 -1.17
N ILE A 422 5.23 1.02 -0.32
CA ILE A 422 4.04 1.87 -0.40
C ILE A 422 4.37 3.34 -0.13
N ILE A 423 5.25 3.64 0.85
CA ILE A 423 5.66 5.01 1.15
C ILE A 423 6.40 5.64 -0.04
N SER A 424 7.25 4.87 -0.72
CA SER A 424 7.95 5.33 -1.94
C SER A 424 7.00 5.55 -3.13
N LEU A 425 5.87 4.84 -3.17
CA LEU A 425 4.84 4.99 -4.20
C LEU A 425 3.88 6.16 -3.95
N LEU A 426 3.79 6.70 -2.72
CA LEU A 426 2.82 7.75 -2.38
C LEU A 426 2.79 8.92 -3.36
N PRO A 427 3.91 9.44 -3.89
CA PRO A 427 3.87 10.54 -4.86
C PRO A 427 3.08 10.21 -6.14
N THR A 428 2.97 8.93 -6.53
CA THR A 428 2.16 8.51 -7.70
C THR A 428 0.66 8.62 -7.48
N PHE A 429 0.22 8.84 -6.23
CA PHE A 429 -1.19 8.95 -5.85
C PHE A 429 -1.69 10.39 -5.80
N PHE A 430 -0.78 11.38 -5.82
CA PHE A 430 -1.18 12.77 -5.61
C PHE A 430 -1.79 13.38 -6.85
N TYR A 431 -1.17 13.18 -8.01
CA TYR A 431 -1.52 13.81 -9.27
C TYR A 431 -1.59 12.82 -10.42
N ALA A 432 -2.52 13.08 -11.33
CA ALA A 432 -2.66 12.30 -12.55
C ALA A 432 -3.02 13.20 -13.74
N GLN A 433 -2.87 12.69 -14.96
CA GLN A 433 -3.19 13.44 -16.17
C GLN A 433 -3.67 12.55 -17.31
N LYS A 434 -4.45 13.14 -18.23
CA LYS A 434 -4.80 12.56 -19.53
C LYS A 434 -5.03 13.66 -20.56
N GLY A 435 -4.12 13.82 -21.48
CA GLY A 435 -4.20 14.90 -22.47
C GLY A 435 -4.22 16.28 -21.80
N LYS A 436 -5.35 17.01 -21.93
CA LYS A 436 -5.54 18.30 -21.30
C LYS A 436 -6.05 18.22 -19.85
N ASP A 437 -6.62 17.09 -19.46
CA ASP A 437 -7.12 16.89 -18.12
C ASP A 437 -5.96 16.65 -17.15
N PHE A 438 -5.96 17.37 -16.05
CA PHE A 438 -5.05 17.23 -14.93
C PHE A 438 -5.84 17.02 -13.65
N PHE A 439 -5.55 15.95 -12.91
CA PHE A 439 -6.28 15.55 -11.72
C PHE A 439 -5.44 15.80 -10.48
N ILE A 440 -6.03 16.43 -9.47
CA ILE A 440 -5.46 16.60 -8.15
C ILE A 440 -6.27 15.70 -7.20
N ASN A 441 -5.69 14.55 -6.87
CA ASN A 441 -6.32 13.47 -6.13
C ASN A 441 -6.07 13.56 -4.63
N GLN A 442 -4.87 14.05 -4.22
CA GLN A 442 -4.48 14.23 -2.83
C GLN A 442 -3.89 15.61 -2.62
N TYR A 443 -4.26 16.25 -1.51
CA TYR A 443 -3.82 17.60 -1.18
C TYR A 443 -2.59 17.58 -0.26
N VAL A 444 -1.48 17.17 -0.81
CA VAL A 444 -0.18 17.12 -0.10
C VAL A 444 0.66 18.31 -0.51
N THR A 445 1.18 19.07 0.46
CA THR A 445 2.07 20.21 0.20
C THR A 445 3.25 19.77 -0.63
N SER A 446 3.33 20.24 -1.89
CA SER A 446 4.34 19.85 -2.85
C SER A 446 4.33 20.76 -4.08
N GLU A 447 5.33 20.60 -4.93
CA GLU A 447 5.41 21.24 -6.24
C GLU A 447 5.18 20.20 -7.34
N TYR A 448 4.34 20.55 -8.30
CA TYR A 448 4.26 19.79 -9.55
C TYR A 448 5.04 20.55 -10.65
N VAL A 449 6.00 19.88 -11.25
CA VAL A 449 6.85 20.43 -12.30
C VAL A 449 6.74 19.55 -13.54
N GLY A 450 5.83 19.92 -14.44
CA GLY A 450 5.64 19.24 -15.71
C GLY A 450 6.24 20.04 -16.90
N SER A 451 6.33 19.39 -18.05
CA SER A 451 6.88 19.99 -19.27
C SER A 451 6.02 21.16 -19.79
N ASP A 452 4.71 21.09 -19.64
CA ASP A 452 3.72 22.03 -20.17
C ASP A 452 2.85 22.71 -19.11
N PHE A 453 2.92 22.27 -17.84
CA PHE A 453 2.14 22.81 -16.74
C PHE A 453 2.91 22.65 -15.43
N ALA A 454 2.80 23.62 -14.52
CA ALA A 454 3.41 23.52 -13.20
C ALA A 454 2.63 24.37 -12.18
N PHE A 455 2.67 23.97 -10.90
CA PHE A 455 2.04 24.68 -9.79
C PHE A 455 2.70 24.32 -8.45
N ASN A 456 2.47 25.19 -7.46
CA ASN A 456 2.78 24.92 -6.06
C ASN A 456 1.49 24.65 -5.29
N LEU A 457 1.41 23.55 -4.57
CA LEU A 457 0.32 23.24 -3.64
C LEU A 457 0.81 23.45 -2.20
N SER A 458 0.05 24.21 -1.41
CA SER A 458 0.34 24.54 -0.02
C SER A 458 -0.94 24.53 0.83
N GLY A 459 -0.84 24.55 2.17
CA GLY A 459 -1.99 24.65 3.07
C GLY A 459 -1.96 23.73 4.28
N ASN A 460 -0.95 22.91 4.45
CA ASN A 460 -0.81 22.01 5.61
C ASN A 460 -2.04 21.09 5.84
N TYR A 461 -2.66 20.63 4.74
CA TYR A 461 -3.76 19.67 4.79
C TYR A 461 -3.23 18.28 5.23
N PRO A 462 -3.95 17.52 6.08
CA PRO A 462 -5.32 17.71 6.60
C PRO A 462 -5.38 18.39 7.98
N GLU A 463 -4.30 18.96 8.48
CA GLU A 463 -4.30 19.73 9.72
C GLU A 463 -5.12 21.04 9.56
N SER A 464 -4.97 21.69 8.42
CA SER A 464 -5.76 22.82 7.95
C SER A 464 -6.88 22.36 6.99
N GLU A 465 -7.98 23.11 6.98
CA GLU A 465 -9.09 22.96 6.04
C GLU A 465 -8.83 23.72 4.72
N ASP A 466 -7.80 24.56 4.70
CA ASP A 466 -7.48 25.42 3.57
C ASP A 466 -6.34 24.86 2.74
N VAL A 467 -6.56 24.81 1.43
CA VAL A 467 -5.57 24.43 0.43
C VAL A 467 -5.42 25.55 -0.60
N LYS A 468 -4.18 25.89 -0.95
CA LYS A 468 -3.85 26.85 -1.99
C LYS A 468 -3.04 26.17 -3.10
N ILE A 469 -3.44 26.39 -4.35
CA ILE A 469 -2.73 25.93 -5.55
C ILE A 469 -2.39 27.17 -6.38
N GLU A 470 -1.12 27.46 -6.52
CA GLU A 470 -0.60 28.59 -7.30
C GLU A 470 0.04 28.11 -8.58
N ILE A 471 -0.51 28.51 -9.71
CA ILE A 471 0.00 28.14 -11.03
C ILE A 471 1.32 28.86 -11.27
N THR A 472 2.39 28.12 -11.53
CA THR A 472 3.73 28.67 -11.79
C THR A 472 4.09 28.67 -13.28
N LYS A 473 3.45 27.79 -14.07
CA LYS A 473 3.64 27.71 -15.52
C LYS A 473 2.32 27.76 -16.26
N ALA A 474 2.17 28.75 -17.14
CA ALA A 474 0.96 28.96 -17.94
C ALA A 474 0.66 27.80 -18.87
N ALA A 475 -0.62 27.38 -18.96
CA ALA A 475 -1.08 26.30 -19.82
C ALA A 475 -2.58 26.39 -20.12
N ARG A 476 -3.03 25.71 -21.18
CA ARG A 476 -4.44 25.38 -21.39
C ARG A 476 -4.70 23.99 -20.82
N LYS A 477 -5.25 23.90 -19.63
CA LYS A 477 -5.55 22.66 -18.92
C LYS A 477 -6.96 22.67 -18.33
N ILE A 478 -7.53 21.48 -18.21
CA ILE A 478 -8.71 21.22 -17.40
C ILE A 478 -8.21 20.68 -16.07
N VAL A 479 -8.28 21.48 -15.02
CA VAL A 479 -7.90 21.04 -13.68
C VAL A 479 -9.11 20.40 -13.02
N ASN A 480 -9.01 19.13 -12.67
CA ASN A 480 -10.01 18.35 -11.99
C ASN A 480 -9.63 18.24 -10.51
N LEU A 481 -10.36 18.96 -9.64
CA LEU A 481 -10.13 18.95 -8.19
C LEU A 481 -11.04 17.93 -7.52
N ARG A 482 -10.45 16.94 -6.84
CA ARG A 482 -11.24 16.01 -6.04
C ARG A 482 -11.86 16.74 -4.84
N LEU A 483 -13.17 16.69 -4.72
CA LEU A 483 -13.89 17.17 -3.54
C LEU A 483 -14.26 15.96 -2.68
N PRO A 484 -13.63 15.79 -1.49
CA PRO A 484 -13.79 14.59 -0.68
C PRO A 484 -15.24 14.32 -0.27
N SER A 485 -15.67 13.07 -0.22
CA SER A 485 -17.04 12.71 0.16
C SER A 485 -17.39 13.06 1.61
N TRP A 486 -16.41 13.12 2.49
CA TRP A 486 -16.61 13.55 3.89
C TRP A 486 -16.84 15.06 4.04
N CYS A 487 -16.44 15.89 3.07
CA CYS A 487 -16.62 17.34 3.10
C CYS A 487 -17.99 17.72 2.55
N LYS A 488 -18.93 18.10 3.42
CA LYS A 488 -20.31 18.38 3.04
C LYS A 488 -20.49 19.67 2.24
N THR A 489 -19.67 20.69 2.53
CA THR A 489 -19.80 22.05 1.98
C THR A 489 -18.45 22.58 1.47
N PRO A 490 -17.86 21.94 0.43
CA PRO A 490 -16.60 22.41 -0.12
C PRO A 490 -16.78 23.77 -0.81
N VAL A 491 -15.85 24.70 -0.61
CA VAL A 491 -15.81 25.99 -1.27
C VAL A 491 -14.54 26.10 -2.10
N VAL A 492 -14.69 26.39 -3.40
CA VAL A 492 -13.55 26.57 -4.31
C VAL A 492 -13.60 27.97 -4.90
N LYS A 493 -12.44 28.65 -4.93
CA LYS A 493 -12.29 29.96 -5.57
C LYS A 493 -11.15 29.92 -6.57
N VAL A 494 -11.27 30.70 -7.64
CA VAL A 494 -10.18 31.00 -8.57
C VAL A 494 -9.97 32.50 -8.59
N ASN A 495 -8.76 32.93 -8.24
CA ASN A 495 -8.40 34.37 -8.14
C ASN A 495 -9.38 35.16 -7.24
N GLY A 496 -9.87 34.55 -6.17
CA GLY A 496 -10.82 35.13 -5.22
C GLY A 496 -12.28 34.95 -5.58
N GLU A 497 -12.63 34.58 -6.80
CA GLU A 497 -14.00 34.38 -7.26
C GLU A 497 -14.50 32.96 -6.92
N ILE A 498 -15.65 32.84 -6.27
CA ILE A 498 -16.26 31.55 -5.91
C ILE A 498 -16.74 30.83 -7.19
N LEU A 499 -16.36 29.57 -7.32
CA LEU A 499 -16.87 28.70 -8.38
C LEU A 499 -18.14 27.98 -7.92
N ASN A 500 -19.15 27.99 -8.78
CA ASN A 500 -20.37 27.20 -8.59
C ASN A 500 -20.12 25.72 -8.97
N GLY A 501 -20.95 24.83 -8.41
CA GLY A 501 -20.93 23.40 -8.76
C GLY A 501 -19.97 22.55 -7.94
N ALA A 502 -19.35 23.10 -6.90
CA ALA A 502 -18.59 22.31 -5.94
C ALA A 502 -19.53 21.36 -5.18
N SER A 503 -19.36 20.04 -5.37
CA SER A 503 -20.17 19.00 -4.77
C SER A 503 -19.31 17.93 -4.14
N SER A 504 -19.67 17.50 -2.95
CA SER A 504 -19.00 16.42 -2.20
C SER A 504 -18.93 15.12 -3.02
N GLY A 505 -17.82 14.40 -2.95
CA GLY A 505 -17.63 13.11 -3.61
C GLY A 505 -17.51 13.20 -5.14
N THR A 506 -17.08 14.34 -5.70
CA THR A 506 -16.95 14.54 -7.15
C THR A 506 -15.61 15.19 -7.52
N TYR A 507 -15.33 15.24 -8.83
CA TYR A 507 -14.32 16.15 -9.38
C TYR A 507 -14.98 17.45 -9.83
N LEU A 508 -14.52 18.59 -9.31
CA LEU A 508 -14.84 19.91 -9.88
C LEU A 508 -13.91 20.17 -11.05
N LYS A 509 -14.46 20.32 -12.24
CA LYS A 509 -13.71 20.58 -13.48
C LYS A 509 -13.58 22.08 -13.73
N ILE A 510 -12.34 22.56 -13.89
CA ILE A 510 -12.03 23.97 -14.18
C ILE A 510 -11.30 24.04 -15.52
N ASP A 511 -12.03 24.28 -16.61
CA ASP A 511 -11.47 24.45 -17.95
C ASP A 511 -11.05 25.90 -18.17
N ARG A 512 -9.74 26.16 -18.20
CA ARG A 512 -9.21 27.52 -18.29
C ARG A 512 -7.89 27.58 -19.02
N LYS A 513 -7.59 28.74 -19.61
CA LYS A 513 -6.24 29.14 -20.02
C LYS A 513 -5.56 29.75 -18.78
N TRP A 514 -4.81 28.95 -18.07
CA TRP A 514 -4.08 29.34 -16.87
C TRP A 514 -2.93 30.27 -17.18
N LYS A 515 -2.68 31.23 -16.29
CA LYS A 515 -1.52 32.11 -16.30
C LYS A 515 -0.67 31.84 -15.05
N ALA A 516 0.63 32.10 -15.13
CA ALA A 516 1.46 32.12 -13.94
C ALA A 516 0.92 33.21 -12.97
N GLY A 517 0.80 32.85 -11.69
CA GLY A 517 0.17 33.67 -10.65
C GLY A 517 -1.32 33.43 -10.48
N ASP A 518 -2.02 32.69 -11.37
CA ASP A 518 -3.41 32.26 -11.09
C ASP A 518 -3.42 31.40 -9.84
N CYS A 519 -4.43 31.59 -8.98
CA CYS A 519 -4.54 30.93 -7.69
C CYS A 519 -5.87 30.24 -7.54
N ILE A 520 -5.85 28.95 -7.21
CA ILE A 520 -7.04 28.20 -6.76
C ILE A 520 -6.94 28.06 -5.24
N THR A 521 -8.03 28.36 -4.53
CA THR A 521 -8.15 28.10 -3.10
C THR A 521 -9.33 27.17 -2.85
N LEU A 522 -9.11 26.17 -2.00
CA LEU A 522 -10.15 25.27 -1.52
C LEU A 522 -10.29 25.49 -0.02
N HIS A 523 -11.53 25.57 0.46
CA HIS A 523 -11.88 25.45 1.85
C HIS A 523 -12.71 24.17 2.01
N LEU A 524 -12.23 23.23 2.80
CA LEU A 524 -12.78 21.89 2.99
C LEU A 524 -13.15 21.69 4.47
N PRO A 525 -14.32 22.20 4.92
CA PRO A 525 -14.74 22.12 6.32
C PRO A 525 -14.75 20.66 6.81
N MET A 526 -14.07 20.39 7.92
CA MET A 526 -13.92 19.08 8.52
C MET A 526 -14.85 18.92 9.71
N GLU A 527 -15.87 18.08 9.55
CA GLU A 527 -16.78 17.74 10.66
C GLU A 527 -16.03 16.96 11.74
N GLU A 528 -16.19 17.42 12.99
CA GLU A 528 -15.73 16.73 14.19
C GLU A 528 -16.87 15.90 14.76
N LYS A 529 -16.69 14.59 14.94
CA LYS A 529 -17.76 13.72 15.42
C LYS A 529 -17.29 12.45 16.09
N TRP A 530 -18.10 11.96 17.01
CA TRP A 530 -18.05 10.58 17.46
C TRP A 530 -18.81 9.68 16.49
N VAL A 531 -18.21 8.57 16.14
CA VAL A 531 -18.79 7.53 15.28
C VAL A 531 -18.95 6.26 16.09
N MET A 532 -20.18 5.79 16.20
CA MET A 532 -20.49 4.54 16.85
C MET A 532 -20.15 3.35 15.92
N ARG A 533 -19.63 2.30 16.47
CA ARG A 533 -19.51 1.02 15.77
C ARG A 533 -20.82 0.25 15.93
N GLU A 534 -21.52 0.06 14.85
CA GLU A 534 -22.86 -0.54 14.86
C GLU A 534 -22.86 -2.05 15.18
N ASN A 535 -21.79 -2.74 14.84
CA ASN A 535 -21.70 -4.21 15.01
C ASN A 535 -20.61 -4.58 16.01
N HIS A 536 -21.00 -5.22 17.09
CA HIS A 536 -20.12 -5.82 18.07
C HIS A 536 -19.72 -7.23 17.63
N SER A 537 -18.48 -7.61 17.92
CA SER A 537 -18.05 -8.97 17.72
C SER A 537 -18.18 -9.78 19.00
N ASN A 538 -18.82 -10.92 18.88
CA ASN A 538 -18.75 -12.01 19.87
C ASN A 538 -17.60 -12.94 19.52
N TYR A 539 -16.45 -12.41 19.09
CA TYR A 539 -15.31 -13.27 18.77
C TYR A 539 -14.69 -13.77 20.04
N PRO A 540 -14.63 -15.10 20.23
CA PRO A 540 -13.79 -15.66 21.26
C PRO A 540 -12.33 -15.28 20.97
N SER A 541 -11.54 -15.10 22.00
CA SER A 541 -10.09 -14.94 21.84
C SER A 541 -9.53 -16.15 21.09
N TYR A 542 -8.67 -15.89 20.14
CA TYR A 542 -7.99 -16.91 19.36
C TYR A 542 -6.48 -16.76 19.45
N THR A 543 -5.84 -17.83 19.84
CA THR A 543 -4.39 -17.91 19.95
C THR A 543 -3.88 -19.07 19.12
N LEU A 544 -2.87 -18.83 18.31
CA LEU A 544 -2.21 -19.88 17.54
C LEU A 544 -1.50 -20.89 18.48
N PRO A 545 -1.25 -22.14 18.01
CA PRO A 545 -0.52 -23.14 18.78
C PRO A 545 0.84 -22.69 19.31
N GLY A 546 1.50 -21.72 18.68
CA GLY A 546 2.76 -21.10 19.13
C GLY A 546 2.61 -20.04 20.22
N GLY A 547 1.39 -19.77 20.71
CA GLY A 547 1.12 -18.74 21.71
C GLY A 547 0.92 -17.33 21.14
N GLU A 548 0.97 -17.15 19.83
CA GLU A 548 0.68 -15.88 19.16
C GLU A 548 -0.81 -15.57 19.24
N ILE A 549 -1.16 -14.38 19.72
CA ILE A 549 -2.56 -13.95 19.86
C ILE A 549 -3.02 -13.36 18.54
N MET A 550 -3.92 -14.07 17.86
CA MET A 550 -4.50 -13.60 16.61
C MET A 550 -5.52 -12.48 16.85
N TYR A 551 -6.39 -12.62 17.82
CA TYR A 551 -7.31 -11.57 18.27
C TYR A 551 -7.85 -11.89 19.67
N LYS A 552 -8.32 -10.84 20.37
CA LYS A 552 -8.87 -10.93 21.73
C LYS A 552 -10.38 -10.72 21.69
N GLU A 553 -11.07 -11.40 22.60
CA GLU A 553 -12.49 -11.17 22.86
C GLU A 553 -12.75 -9.73 23.28
N GLU A 554 -13.86 -9.17 22.77
CA GLU A 554 -14.32 -7.83 23.09
C GLU A 554 -15.51 -7.89 24.06
N PRO A 555 -15.69 -6.85 24.93
CA PRO A 555 -16.89 -6.75 25.75
C PRO A 555 -18.15 -6.62 24.85
N THR A 556 -19.13 -7.48 25.07
CA THR A 556 -20.37 -7.51 24.26
C THR A 556 -21.44 -6.58 24.77
N ASP A 557 -21.32 -6.12 26.00
CA ASP A 557 -22.23 -5.22 26.71
C ASP A 557 -21.90 -3.73 26.55
N MET A 558 -20.84 -3.42 25.82
CA MET A 558 -20.34 -2.07 25.63
C MET A 558 -20.32 -1.65 24.17
N VAL A 559 -20.75 -0.41 23.91
CA VAL A 559 -20.76 0.15 22.56
C VAL A 559 -19.50 0.99 22.33
N PRO A 560 -18.63 0.62 21.37
CA PRO A 560 -17.44 1.37 21.08
C PRO A 560 -17.71 2.57 20.16
N TYR A 561 -16.99 3.66 20.43
CA TYR A 561 -16.99 4.89 19.65
C TYR A 561 -15.59 5.30 19.25
N ALA A 562 -15.46 5.91 18.09
CA ALA A 562 -14.22 6.51 17.60
C ALA A 562 -14.43 7.99 17.30
N PHE A 563 -13.43 8.84 17.56
CA PHE A 563 -13.48 10.26 17.21
C PHE A 563 -12.83 10.50 15.86
N LEU A 564 -13.51 11.28 15.00
CA LEU A 564 -13.03 11.62 13.66
C LEU A 564 -13.09 13.13 13.43
N ARG A 565 -12.14 13.64 12.63
CA ARG A 565 -12.19 14.98 12.04
C ARG A 565 -11.85 14.85 10.54
N GLY A 566 -12.83 15.12 9.68
CA GLY A 566 -12.64 14.90 8.23
C GLY A 566 -12.12 13.50 7.92
N PRO A 567 -10.96 13.35 7.24
CA PRO A 567 -10.38 12.05 6.92
C PRO A 567 -9.61 11.41 8.07
N ILE A 568 -9.37 12.13 9.17
CA ILE A 568 -8.48 11.71 10.26
C ILE A 568 -9.23 10.95 11.34
N VAL A 569 -8.68 9.80 11.72
CA VAL A 569 -9.11 8.99 12.86
C VAL A 569 -8.22 9.29 14.06
N TYR A 570 -8.83 9.47 15.21
CA TYR A 570 -8.14 9.77 16.47
C TYR A 570 -8.10 8.56 17.38
N CYS A 571 -7.10 8.55 18.24
CA CYS A 571 -6.95 7.52 19.27
C CYS A 571 -6.49 8.13 20.60
N VAL A 572 -6.76 7.41 21.67
CA VAL A 572 -6.00 7.55 22.93
C VAL A 572 -4.71 6.79 22.77
N ASP A 573 -3.60 7.44 23.05
CA ASP A 573 -2.28 6.80 23.07
C ASP A 573 -1.62 7.11 24.42
N MET A 574 -1.18 6.09 25.13
CA MET A 574 -0.59 6.23 26.46
C MET A 574 0.73 7.00 26.46
N VAL A 575 1.39 7.11 25.32
CA VAL A 575 2.54 8.03 25.14
C VAL A 575 2.15 9.47 25.50
N TRP A 576 0.96 9.91 25.08
CA TRP A 576 0.43 11.26 25.34
C TRP A 576 -0.37 11.36 26.65
N ASN A 577 -0.62 10.22 27.30
CA ASN A 577 -1.48 10.09 28.49
C ASN A 577 -0.76 9.43 29.67
N LYS A 578 0.57 9.56 29.78
CA LYS A 578 1.42 8.94 30.83
C LYS A 578 0.97 9.24 32.25
N HIS A 579 0.29 10.38 32.46
CA HIS A 579 -0.25 10.76 33.76
C HIS A 579 -1.42 9.86 34.23
N ILE A 580 -1.96 9.03 33.34
CA ILE A 580 -3.06 8.09 33.63
C ILE A 580 -2.49 6.71 33.96
N SER A 581 -1.75 6.14 33.02
CA SER A 581 -1.06 4.84 33.14
C SER A 581 0.02 4.74 32.07
N ASN A 582 1.05 3.93 32.32
CA ASN A 582 2.12 3.71 31.35
C ASN A 582 1.89 2.45 30.47
N ASP A 583 1.09 1.50 30.95
CA ASP A 583 1.06 0.15 30.37
C ASP A 583 -0.25 -0.58 30.73
N ASP A 584 -1.37 -0.07 30.23
CA ASP A 584 -2.65 -0.73 30.43
C ASP A 584 -3.06 -1.50 29.17
N ALA A 585 -2.88 -2.81 29.19
CA ALA A 585 -3.30 -3.70 28.12
C ALA A 585 -4.83 -3.71 27.86
N ASN A 586 -5.60 -3.23 28.84
CA ASN A 586 -7.05 -3.13 28.79
C ASN A 586 -7.55 -1.68 28.60
N LEU A 587 -6.68 -0.76 28.19
CA LEU A 587 -6.96 0.66 28.10
C LEU A 587 -8.37 0.98 27.56
N ALA A 588 -8.73 0.39 26.44
CA ALA A 588 -10.06 0.64 25.82
C ALA A 588 -11.20 0.17 26.74
N ARG A 589 -11.05 -1.00 27.36
CA ARG A 589 -12.05 -1.60 28.26
C ARG A 589 -12.23 -0.82 29.54
N ASP A 590 -11.14 -0.29 30.08
CA ASP A 590 -11.13 0.36 31.39
C ASP A 590 -11.42 1.88 31.32
N MET A 591 -11.56 2.39 30.08
CA MET A 591 -11.86 3.79 29.80
C MET A 591 -13.32 3.99 29.42
N ARG A 592 -13.96 5.04 29.98
CA ARG A 592 -15.30 5.49 29.61
C ARG A 592 -15.26 6.94 29.18
N ILE A 593 -15.89 7.23 28.06
CA ILE A 593 -15.96 8.56 27.44
C ILE A 593 -17.38 9.11 27.41
N ASP A 594 -17.53 10.42 27.49
CA ASP A 594 -18.82 11.10 27.28
C ASP A 594 -18.95 11.52 25.82
N VAL A 595 -19.56 10.66 25.02
CA VAL A 595 -19.77 10.88 23.57
C VAL A 595 -20.81 11.98 23.26
N ASN A 596 -21.52 12.48 24.26
CA ASN A 596 -22.48 13.62 24.09
C ASN A 596 -21.72 14.94 24.02
N LYS A 597 -20.44 14.98 24.35
CA LYS A 597 -19.58 16.14 24.27
C LYS A 597 -18.50 15.93 23.21
N LEU A 598 -18.28 16.94 22.39
CA LEU A 598 -17.12 16.93 21.49
C LEU A 598 -15.85 17.26 22.28
N PRO A 599 -14.74 16.61 21.96
CA PRO A 599 -13.44 16.94 22.52
C PRO A 599 -13.03 18.37 22.18
N GLN A 600 -12.27 19.01 23.04
CA GLN A 600 -11.76 20.36 22.85
C GLN A 600 -10.41 20.34 22.13
N ARG A 601 -10.29 21.13 21.06
CA ARG A 601 -9.04 21.26 20.31
C ARG A 601 -7.94 21.83 21.19
N GLN A 602 -6.75 21.23 21.10
CA GLN A 602 -5.54 21.61 21.82
C GLN A 602 -4.42 21.93 20.85
N THR A 603 -3.61 22.91 21.23
CA THR A 603 -2.37 23.22 20.50
C THR A 603 -1.19 22.79 21.37
N PHE A 604 -0.32 21.96 20.84
CA PHE A 604 0.94 21.62 21.48
C PHE A 604 2.05 22.38 20.75
N ASN A 605 2.94 23.00 21.51
CA ASN A 605 4.16 23.57 20.99
C ASN A 605 5.20 22.42 20.84
N ASP A 606 6.10 22.51 19.90
CA ASP A 606 7.15 21.49 19.62
C ASP A 606 6.62 20.15 19.08
N THR A 607 5.78 20.19 18.06
CA THR A 607 5.25 18.99 17.39
C THR A 607 5.81 18.80 15.97
N GLU A 608 7.12 18.98 15.79
CA GLU A 608 7.76 18.65 14.51
C GLU A 608 7.51 17.18 14.15
N SER A 609 7.17 16.89 12.91
CA SER A 609 6.91 15.55 12.38
C SER A 609 5.73 14.78 13.00
N VAL A 610 4.88 15.46 13.76
CA VAL A 610 3.64 14.90 14.34
C VAL A 610 2.44 15.60 13.73
N MET A 611 1.45 14.85 13.27
CA MET A 611 0.23 15.42 12.70
C MET A 611 -0.65 16.03 13.81
N GLY A 612 -1.16 17.24 13.59
CA GLY A 612 -2.20 17.88 14.41
C GLY A 612 -3.57 17.87 13.73
N PRO A 613 -4.56 18.54 14.30
CA PRO A 613 -4.62 19.04 15.67
C PRO A 613 -4.79 17.91 16.69
N PHE A 614 -4.50 18.19 17.95
CA PHE A 614 -4.80 17.32 19.08
C PHE A 614 -6.11 17.75 19.72
N TYR A 615 -6.73 16.85 20.50
CA TYR A 615 -7.94 17.14 21.25
C TYR A 615 -7.84 16.68 22.70
N GLN A 616 -8.63 17.26 23.57
CA GLN A 616 -8.76 16.84 24.96
C GLN A 616 -10.22 16.55 25.28
N THR A 617 -10.49 15.44 25.96
CA THR A 617 -11.82 15.07 26.43
C THR A 617 -11.77 14.60 27.87
N ASP A 618 -12.89 14.77 28.59
CA ASP A 618 -13.07 14.18 29.92
C ASP A 618 -13.43 12.69 29.76
N ALA A 619 -12.90 11.88 30.67
CA ALA A 619 -13.19 10.46 30.70
C ALA A 619 -13.17 9.94 32.14
N ASN A 620 -13.72 8.75 32.35
CA ASN A 620 -13.57 7.99 33.57
C ASN A 620 -12.67 6.80 33.31
N TYR A 621 -11.56 6.71 34.01
CA TYR A 621 -10.63 5.61 33.94
C TYR A 621 -10.60 4.87 35.28
N MET A 622 -11.12 3.65 35.30
CA MET A 622 -11.19 2.82 36.52
C MET A 622 -11.79 3.55 37.73
N GLY A 623 -12.89 4.30 37.50
CA GLY A 623 -13.59 5.07 38.56
C GLY A 623 -13.00 6.45 38.85
N ARG A 624 -11.90 6.86 38.20
CA ARG A 624 -11.27 8.17 38.35
C ARG A 624 -11.59 9.08 37.16
N ASN A 625 -11.99 10.32 37.43
CA ASN A 625 -12.13 11.31 36.37
C ASN A 625 -10.74 11.75 35.88
N VAL A 626 -10.52 11.66 34.60
CA VAL A 626 -9.25 11.99 33.95
C VAL A 626 -9.49 12.85 32.71
N LYS A 627 -8.48 13.58 32.30
CA LYS A 627 -8.44 14.26 30.99
C LYS A 627 -7.60 13.46 30.04
N LEU A 628 -8.19 13.10 28.89
CA LEU A 628 -7.54 12.37 27.82
C LEU A 628 -7.06 13.28 26.72
N THR A 629 -5.85 13.09 26.26
CA THR A 629 -5.37 13.64 25.00
C THR A 629 -5.64 12.64 23.88
N LEU A 630 -6.38 13.08 22.86
CA LEU A 630 -6.60 12.35 21.64
C LEU A 630 -5.62 12.85 20.58
N THR A 631 -4.91 11.93 19.96
CA THR A 631 -3.96 12.19 18.87
C THR A 631 -4.44 11.56 17.58
N PRO A 632 -4.13 12.13 16.40
CA PRO A 632 -4.28 11.40 15.14
C PRO A 632 -3.64 10.02 15.19
N PHE A 633 -4.32 9.01 14.67
CA PHE A 633 -3.86 7.62 14.76
C PHE A 633 -2.49 7.38 14.10
N CYS A 634 -2.14 8.14 13.06
CA CYS A 634 -0.82 8.09 12.43
C CYS A 634 0.35 8.42 13.38
N ASN A 635 0.07 9.02 14.54
CA ASN A 635 1.07 9.40 15.54
C ASN A 635 1.29 8.34 16.62
N ILE A 636 0.66 7.18 16.56
CA ILE A 636 0.76 6.19 17.64
C ILE A 636 2.21 5.83 17.98
N GLY A 637 2.51 5.85 19.27
CA GLY A 637 3.83 5.55 19.81
C GLY A 637 4.87 6.64 19.53
N GLN A 638 4.47 7.84 19.15
CA GLN A 638 5.38 8.96 18.87
C GLN A 638 5.28 10.02 19.96
N TRP A 639 6.42 10.40 20.49
CA TRP A 639 6.56 11.44 21.49
C TRP A 639 7.74 12.34 21.15
N TRP A 640 7.49 13.62 20.94
CA TRP A 640 8.50 14.61 20.58
C TRP A 640 8.74 15.60 21.73
N ARG A 641 9.45 15.17 22.75
CA ARG A 641 10.15 16.10 23.63
C ARG A 641 11.63 15.79 23.60
N SER A 642 12.42 16.79 23.24
CA SER A 642 13.88 16.68 23.25
C SER A 642 14.37 16.14 24.60
N GLY A 643 15.07 15.03 24.58
CA GLY A 643 15.69 14.40 25.76
C GLY A 643 14.94 13.21 26.38
N GLU A 644 13.62 13.08 26.27
CA GLU A 644 12.86 11.96 26.81
C GLU A 644 12.75 10.76 25.85
N GLN A 645 13.03 10.98 24.60
CA GLN A 645 12.86 10.04 23.50
C GLN A 645 13.63 8.71 23.67
N LYS A 646 14.76 8.73 24.35
CA LYS A 646 15.60 7.54 24.57
C LYS A 646 15.14 6.62 25.70
N SER A 647 14.36 7.12 26.66
CA SER A 647 13.99 6.37 27.85
C SER A 647 12.83 5.39 27.65
N TRP A 648 11.92 5.67 26.71
CA TRP A 648 10.76 4.82 26.47
C TRP A 648 11.01 3.68 25.47
N ARG A 649 12.09 3.73 24.70
CA ARG A 649 12.53 2.59 23.86
C ARG A 649 12.73 1.30 24.66
N ASN A 650 12.95 1.41 25.96
CA ASN A 650 13.13 0.28 26.86
C ASN A 650 11.84 -0.15 27.58
N SER A 651 10.72 0.54 27.39
CA SER A 651 9.43 0.15 27.95
C SER A 651 8.65 -0.71 26.95
N ASN A 652 8.20 -1.86 27.39
CA ASN A 652 7.78 -2.97 26.54
C ASN A 652 6.47 -2.80 25.77
N ALA A 653 5.68 -1.75 25.97
CA ALA A 653 4.51 -1.48 25.13
C ALA A 653 3.86 -0.13 25.46
N PHE A 654 3.52 0.65 24.45
CA PHE A 654 2.55 1.73 24.60
C PHE A 654 1.22 1.27 24.04
N THR A 655 0.22 1.17 24.91
CA THR A 655 -1.13 0.83 24.54
C THR A 655 -1.80 2.04 23.89
N TYR A 656 -2.59 1.79 22.88
CA TYR A 656 -3.42 2.78 22.21
C TYR A 656 -4.79 2.20 21.88
N ALA A 657 -5.79 3.06 21.72
CA ALA A 657 -7.13 2.66 21.31
C ALA A 657 -7.80 3.74 20.47
N ILE A 658 -8.28 3.37 19.28
CA ILE A 658 -9.20 4.16 18.47
C ILE A 658 -10.62 4.02 19.05
N TRP A 659 -11.03 2.77 19.32
CA TRP A 659 -12.35 2.45 19.79
C TRP A 659 -12.39 2.46 21.31
N MET A 660 -13.16 3.39 21.84
CA MET A 660 -13.37 3.63 23.27
C MET A 660 -14.84 3.39 23.62
N TYR A 661 -15.13 3.01 24.85
CA TYR A 661 -16.48 2.69 25.26
C TYR A 661 -17.16 3.88 25.98
N LYS A 662 -18.51 3.97 25.78
CA LYS A 662 -19.37 4.93 26.42
C LYS A 662 -19.60 4.58 27.89
#